data_0e923fd754a32e7f04f0491e87e2f1e4
#
_entry.id   0e923fd754a32e7f04f0491e87e2f1e4
#
_cell.length_a   1.000
_cell.length_b   1.000
_cell.length_c   1.000
_cell.angle_alpha   90.00
_cell.angle_beta   90.00
_cell.angle_gamma   90.00
#
_symmetry.space_group_name_H-M   'P 1'
#
loop_
_entity.id
_entity.type
_entity.pdbx_description
1 polymer ?
#
loop_
_entity_poly.entity_id
_entity_poly.type
_entity_poly.pdbx_seq_one_letter_code
_entity_poly.pdbx_strand_id
1 'polypeptide(L)'
;MNRARVVTLNAALGPLDYRVPDGMHVEPGTVLVAPLGPRQLLGVAWEPERLPTEEVGDNRLRPIVGTLSVPPIRTPLRRLAEWTADYYLAPLASVLRMILPSSSALEGPRQLTEYRPTGLVPDRMTPQREKALAVLEGRQGTVRELADHAGVSDAVMRGLVNAGALEAVAVEADRPLPFPDPDHSPPDLNEEQEEASASLSAAIGKGFDPILLDGVTGSGKTEVYFEAIAECLRQGKQALVLLPEIALTEPFLKRFQNRFGCEPVAWHSDLRSSQRRRGWRGIVSGEAKVTVGARSALFLPYADLGLIVVDEAHEPSFKQEEGVQYHARDVAVMRGKFENVPVILSSATPAIETRHMVEIGRYREVTLTHRFAGASMPQIRAIDLTQDPPLRGRWLAPSLVAELEANLERGEQSLLFLNRRGFAPLTLCRHCGHRFQCPNCTAWMVEHRLMARLACHHCGHVMPPPKACPECGEEDSLVACGPGVERIADEVAALFPEARIAIVTSDTIWSPARAAEFVAQMEANAIDIVIGTQLVTKGYHFPNLTLVGVVDADLGLAGGDLRAAERSFQQIQQVAGRAGRGDKSGRVLVQTHDPEAPVIAALVSGDSPGFYSAETEARRDAAMPPFGRLAAIVVSAEDSSEAKTIARRIGRAAPAVEGMAVFGPAPAPLAMLRGRHRQRLLVHAARSLDVQDVIRDWLADIDWSAKVRVSVDVDPYSFL
;
A
#
# COMPACT_ATOMS: atom_id res chain seq x y z
N MET A 1 3.30 -45.20 10.45
CA MET A 1 2.34 -44.44 9.58
C MET A 1 2.86 -43.02 9.42
N ASN A 2 2.89 -42.48 8.21
CA ASN A 2 3.33 -41.12 7.99
C ASN A 2 2.21 -40.16 8.41
N ARG A 3 2.53 -39.22 9.33
CA ARG A 3 1.63 -38.17 9.86
C ARG A 3 2.10 -36.81 9.35
N ALA A 4 1.19 -35.94 8.95
CA ALA A 4 1.46 -34.57 8.62
C ALA A 4 0.61 -33.62 9.49
N ARG A 5 1.23 -32.62 10.08
CA ARG A 5 0.56 -31.49 10.71
C ARG A 5 0.18 -30.48 9.65
N VAL A 6 -1.07 -30.03 9.65
CA VAL A 6 -1.62 -29.18 8.60
C VAL A 6 -2.27 -27.95 9.21
N VAL A 7 -1.88 -26.79 8.75
CA VAL A 7 -2.58 -25.52 8.99
C VAL A 7 -3.55 -25.31 7.84
N THR A 8 -4.85 -25.42 8.12
CA THR A 8 -5.88 -25.14 7.11
C THR A 8 -6.04 -23.63 6.89
N LEU A 9 -6.54 -23.22 5.74
CA LEU A 9 -6.80 -21.79 5.48
C LEU A 9 -8.04 -21.26 6.21
N ASN A 10 -8.49 -21.91 7.25
CA ASN A 10 -9.60 -21.50 8.12
C ASN A 10 -9.05 -20.93 9.44
N ALA A 11 -9.16 -19.62 9.63
CA ALA A 11 -8.64 -18.91 10.80
C ALA A 11 -9.31 -19.31 12.15
N ALA A 12 -10.47 -19.97 12.11
CA ALA A 12 -11.16 -20.47 13.31
C ALA A 12 -10.62 -21.81 13.80
N LEU A 13 -9.70 -22.45 13.06
CA LEU A 13 -9.14 -23.75 13.38
C LEU A 13 -7.65 -23.63 13.71
N GLY A 14 -7.25 -24.33 14.75
CA GLY A 14 -5.84 -24.62 15.02
C GLY A 14 -5.23 -25.59 14.02
N PRO A 15 -3.94 -25.94 14.17
CA PRO A 15 -3.29 -26.99 13.40
C PRO A 15 -3.94 -28.35 13.66
N LEU A 16 -4.08 -29.17 12.62
CA LEU A 16 -4.69 -30.50 12.69
C LEU A 16 -3.75 -31.56 12.13
N ASP A 17 -3.78 -32.77 12.71
CA ASP A 17 -3.00 -33.89 12.23
C ASP A 17 -3.80 -34.77 11.24
N TYR A 18 -3.12 -35.17 10.16
CA TYR A 18 -3.67 -36.02 9.11
C TYR A 18 -2.74 -37.18 8.81
N ARG A 19 -3.31 -38.30 8.32
CA ARG A 19 -2.56 -39.40 7.78
C ARG A 19 -2.10 -39.09 6.36
N VAL A 20 -0.84 -39.32 6.07
CA VAL A 20 -0.30 -39.26 4.69
C VAL A 20 -0.54 -40.61 4.03
N PRO A 21 -1.29 -40.68 2.91
CA PRO A 21 -1.48 -41.92 2.16
C PRO A 21 -0.17 -42.50 1.63
N ASP A 22 -0.11 -43.83 1.48
CA ASP A 22 1.06 -44.51 0.91
C ASP A 22 1.31 -44.01 -0.52
N GLY A 23 2.57 -43.75 -0.85
CA GLY A 23 2.98 -43.18 -2.13
C GLY A 23 2.84 -41.67 -2.29
N MET A 24 2.23 -40.97 -1.31
CA MET A 24 2.19 -39.51 -1.29
C MET A 24 3.38 -38.93 -0.54
N HIS A 25 4.06 -37.96 -1.14
CA HIS A 25 5.14 -37.21 -0.50
C HIS A 25 4.60 -35.89 0.06
N VAL A 26 4.78 -35.66 1.36
CA VAL A 26 4.35 -34.44 2.06
C VAL A 26 5.49 -34.00 2.96
N GLU A 27 6.04 -32.85 2.65
CA GLU A 27 7.05 -32.16 3.47
C GLU A 27 6.52 -30.83 3.99
N PRO A 28 7.12 -30.22 5.01
CA PRO A 28 6.72 -28.89 5.48
C PRO A 28 6.73 -27.86 4.34
N GLY A 29 5.62 -27.14 4.21
CA GLY A 29 5.37 -26.20 3.12
C GLY A 29 4.53 -26.76 1.97
N THR A 30 4.33 -28.09 1.88
CA THR A 30 3.47 -28.69 0.85
C THR A 30 2.04 -28.15 0.96
N VAL A 31 1.53 -27.61 -0.14
CA VAL A 31 0.12 -27.19 -0.26
C VAL A 31 -0.74 -28.39 -0.60
N LEU A 32 -1.80 -28.62 0.17
CA LEU A 32 -2.60 -29.83 0.10
C LEU A 32 -4.09 -29.57 0.36
N VAL A 33 -4.88 -30.58 0.06
CA VAL A 33 -6.33 -30.62 0.36
C VAL A 33 -6.56 -31.60 1.48
N ALA A 34 -7.15 -31.12 2.58
CA ALA A 34 -7.46 -31.91 3.76
C ALA A 34 -8.97 -31.98 4.03
N PRO A 35 -9.53 -33.11 4.46
CA PRO A 35 -10.95 -33.23 4.77
C PRO A 35 -11.28 -32.63 6.16
N LEU A 36 -12.37 -31.85 6.24
CA LEU A 36 -12.94 -31.38 7.49
C LEU A 36 -14.44 -31.67 7.50
N GLY A 37 -14.85 -32.74 8.20
CA GLY A 37 -16.22 -33.25 8.10
C GLY A 37 -16.56 -33.65 6.65
N PRO A 38 -17.64 -33.13 6.06
CA PRO A 38 -17.99 -33.34 4.64
C PRO A 38 -17.28 -32.41 3.67
N ARG A 39 -16.52 -31.43 4.18
CA ARG A 39 -15.87 -30.39 3.36
C ARG A 39 -14.41 -30.73 3.11
N GLN A 40 -13.87 -30.21 2.05
CA GLN A 40 -12.45 -30.23 1.75
C GLN A 40 -11.91 -28.80 1.88
N LEU A 41 -10.78 -28.64 2.56
CA LEU A 41 -10.14 -27.36 2.78
C LEU A 41 -8.71 -27.40 2.23
N LEU A 42 -8.27 -26.28 1.69
CA LEU A 42 -6.85 -26.06 1.43
C LEU A 42 -6.11 -25.90 2.75
N GLY A 43 -4.91 -26.44 2.79
CA GLY A 43 -4.00 -26.33 3.93
C GLY A 43 -2.56 -26.44 3.49
N VAL A 44 -1.67 -26.20 4.43
CA VAL A 44 -0.23 -26.29 4.26
C VAL A 44 0.33 -27.21 5.33
N ALA A 45 1.14 -28.17 4.93
CA ALA A 45 1.88 -29.00 5.86
C ALA A 45 2.90 -28.15 6.63
N TRP A 46 3.04 -28.42 7.92
CA TRP A 46 3.88 -27.64 8.82
C TRP A 46 4.79 -28.52 9.66
N GLU A 47 5.87 -27.94 10.22
CA GLU A 47 6.73 -28.61 11.17
C GLU A 47 5.99 -28.90 12.49
N PRO A 48 5.87 -30.19 12.94
CA PRO A 48 5.13 -30.52 14.17
C PRO A 48 5.70 -29.88 15.43
N GLU A 49 7.03 -29.73 15.50
CA GLU A 49 7.73 -29.16 16.66
C GLU A 49 7.41 -27.68 16.87
N ARG A 50 7.05 -26.97 15.80
CA ARG A 50 6.74 -25.53 15.83
C ARG A 50 5.29 -25.22 16.19
N LEU A 51 4.40 -26.18 15.97
CA LEU A 51 2.96 -26.03 16.26
C LEU A 51 2.48 -27.25 17.06
N PRO A 52 2.79 -27.33 18.36
CA PRO A 52 2.36 -28.42 19.20
C PRO A 52 0.83 -28.50 19.25
N THR A 53 0.28 -29.71 19.20
CA THR A 53 -1.15 -29.99 19.37
C THR A 53 -1.30 -31.22 20.28
N GLU A 54 -2.51 -31.44 20.80
CA GLU A 54 -2.82 -32.70 21.47
C GLU A 54 -2.62 -33.87 20.51
N GLU A 55 -2.00 -34.95 21.00
CA GLU A 55 -1.80 -36.17 20.23
C GLU A 55 -3.13 -36.85 19.94
N VAL A 56 -3.46 -36.98 18.67
CA VAL A 56 -4.63 -37.74 18.21
C VAL A 56 -4.17 -39.15 17.85
N GLY A 57 -4.86 -40.16 18.35
CA GLY A 57 -4.54 -41.58 18.03
C GLY A 57 -4.64 -41.86 16.51
N ASP A 58 -3.75 -42.67 15.99
CA ASP A 58 -3.60 -42.95 14.54
C ASP A 58 -4.90 -43.45 13.87
N ASN A 59 -5.75 -44.16 14.61
CA ASN A 59 -7.06 -44.65 14.14
C ASN A 59 -8.09 -43.52 13.89
N ARG A 60 -7.88 -42.33 14.44
CA ARG A 60 -8.74 -41.15 14.24
C ARG A 60 -8.25 -40.25 13.14
N LEU A 61 -7.03 -40.46 12.64
CA LEU A 61 -6.45 -39.60 11.60
C LEU A 61 -7.12 -39.85 10.23
N ARG A 62 -7.70 -38.79 9.66
CA ARG A 62 -8.24 -38.84 8.30
C ARG A 62 -7.11 -38.74 7.28
N PRO A 63 -7.19 -39.39 6.12
CA PRO A 63 -6.17 -39.26 5.07
C PRO A 63 -6.27 -37.90 4.38
N ILE A 64 -5.12 -37.33 3.99
CA ILE A 64 -5.02 -36.22 3.06
C ILE A 64 -5.67 -36.63 1.74
N VAL A 65 -6.41 -35.72 1.11
CA VAL A 65 -7.10 -35.97 -0.16
C VAL A 65 -6.13 -35.92 -1.35
N GLY A 66 -5.22 -34.96 -1.33
CA GLY A 66 -4.22 -34.77 -2.39
C GLY A 66 -3.31 -33.58 -2.12
N THR A 67 -2.22 -33.50 -2.87
CA THR A 67 -1.31 -32.36 -2.90
C THR A 67 -1.52 -31.55 -4.17
N LEU A 68 -1.21 -30.26 -4.13
CA LEU A 68 -1.27 -29.39 -5.31
C LEU A 68 0.08 -29.37 -6.05
N SER A 69 0.01 -29.21 -7.37
CA SER A 69 1.21 -29.15 -8.24
C SER A 69 1.84 -27.74 -8.19
N VAL A 70 2.22 -27.33 -6.99
CA VAL A 70 2.96 -26.09 -6.72
C VAL A 70 4.14 -26.44 -5.82
N PRO A 71 5.27 -25.72 -5.93
CA PRO A 71 6.40 -25.95 -5.03
C PRO A 71 6.01 -25.72 -3.57
N PRO A 72 6.59 -26.46 -2.62
CA PRO A 72 6.39 -26.22 -1.20
C PRO A 72 6.80 -24.80 -0.81
N ILE A 73 6.05 -24.19 0.12
CA ILE A 73 6.40 -22.89 0.67
C ILE A 73 7.74 -23.00 1.38
N ARG A 74 8.72 -22.22 0.92
CA ARG A 74 10.11 -22.24 1.41
C ARG A 74 10.18 -21.89 2.90
N THR A 75 11.16 -22.45 3.59
CA THR A 75 11.39 -22.22 5.03
C THR A 75 11.46 -20.73 5.43
N PRO A 76 12.17 -19.84 4.68
CA PRO A 76 12.19 -18.41 5.03
C PRO A 76 10.80 -17.78 5.07
N LEU A 77 9.93 -18.12 4.12
CA LEU A 77 8.58 -17.59 4.05
C LEU A 77 7.67 -18.21 5.13
N ARG A 78 7.84 -19.49 5.49
CA ARG A 78 7.14 -20.10 6.63
C ARG A 78 7.51 -19.42 7.96
N ARG A 79 8.81 -19.16 8.17
CA ARG A 79 9.29 -18.40 9.34
C ARG A 79 8.73 -16.98 9.38
N LEU A 80 8.64 -16.31 8.23
CA LEU A 80 8.00 -15.01 8.15
C LEU A 80 6.53 -15.09 8.53
N ALA A 81 5.82 -16.12 8.06
CA ALA A 81 4.40 -16.32 8.37
C ALA A 81 4.19 -16.55 9.88
N GLU A 82 4.99 -17.40 10.52
CA GLU A 82 4.98 -17.60 11.97
C GLU A 82 5.26 -16.31 12.71
N TRP A 83 6.34 -15.63 12.38
CA TRP A 83 6.70 -14.37 13.02
C TRP A 83 5.61 -13.31 12.87
N THR A 84 5.02 -13.19 11.68
CA THR A 84 3.93 -12.24 11.43
C THR A 84 2.69 -12.57 12.25
N ALA A 85 2.33 -13.86 12.33
CA ALA A 85 1.20 -14.32 13.14
C ALA A 85 1.41 -14.05 14.63
N ASP A 86 2.61 -14.34 15.12
CA ASP A 86 2.98 -14.18 16.52
C ASP A 86 3.11 -12.71 16.93
N TYR A 87 3.87 -11.93 16.16
CA TYR A 87 4.12 -10.51 16.44
C TYR A 87 2.86 -9.67 16.39
N TYR A 88 1.99 -9.88 15.38
CA TYR A 88 0.75 -9.13 15.20
C TYR A 88 -0.48 -9.80 15.81
N LEU A 89 -0.29 -10.85 16.63
CA LEU A 89 -1.35 -11.58 17.32
C LEU A 89 -2.48 -12.01 16.38
N ALA A 90 -2.11 -12.48 15.19
CA ALA A 90 -3.04 -12.89 14.14
C ALA A 90 -3.03 -14.41 13.94
N PRO A 91 -4.16 -15.02 13.56
CA PRO A 91 -4.16 -16.43 13.21
C PRO A 91 -3.22 -16.74 12.04
N LEU A 92 -2.35 -17.75 12.17
CA LEU A 92 -1.42 -18.18 11.12
C LEU A 92 -2.15 -18.48 9.80
N ALA A 93 -3.33 -19.06 9.86
CA ALA A 93 -4.18 -19.30 8.70
C ALA A 93 -4.54 -17.99 7.93
N SER A 94 -4.65 -16.87 8.63
CA SER A 94 -4.88 -15.56 7.99
C SER A 94 -3.65 -15.05 7.24
N VAL A 95 -2.46 -15.31 7.77
CA VAL A 95 -1.20 -15.00 7.10
C VAL A 95 -0.99 -15.92 5.89
N LEU A 96 -1.28 -17.20 6.01
CA LEU A 96 -1.19 -18.16 4.89
C LEU A 96 -2.11 -17.79 3.71
N ARG A 97 -3.26 -17.17 3.98
CA ARG A 97 -4.13 -16.63 2.92
C ARG A 97 -3.50 -15.47 2.12
N MET A 98 -2.54 -14.77 2.68
CA MET A 98 -1.78 -13.75 1.95
C MET A 98 -0.72 -14.39 1.03
N ILE A 99 -0.19 -15.56 1.41
CA ILE A 99 0.75 -16.34 0.58
C ILE A 99 0.03 -17.04 -0.58
N LEU A 100 -1.17 -17.57 -0.30
CA LEU A 100 -2.00 -18.37 -1.21
C LEU A 100 -3.29 -17.61 -1.53
N PRO A 101 -3.25 -16.59 -2.40
CA PRO A 101 -4.32 -15.59 -2.51
C PRO A 101 -5.60 -16.11 -3.18
N SER A 102 -5.54 -17.16 -4.01
CA SER A 102 -6.72 -17.72 -4.65
C SER A 102 -6.50 -19.18 -5.10
N SER A 103 -7.58 -19.99 -5.09
CA SER A 103 -7.56 -21.36 -5.60
C SER A 103 -7.16 -21.43 -7.08
N SER A 104 -7.59 -20.46 -7.88
CA SER A 104 -7.28 -20.41 -9.31
C SER A 104 -5.79 -20.20 -9.62
N ALA A 105 -5.02 -19.58 -8.71
CA ALA A 105 -3.58 -19.46 -8.84
C ALA A 105 -2.85 -20.80 -8.59
N LEU A 106 -3.49 -21.68 -7.82
CA LEU A 106 -2.96 -22.99 -7.42
C LEU A 106 -3.30 -24.12 -8.44
N GLU A 107 -4.26 -23.85 -9.33
CA GLU A 107 -4.57 -24.77 -10.43
C GLU A 107 -3.41 -24.82 -11.43
N GLY A 108 -3.21 -25.98 -12.08
CA GLY A 108 -2.20 -26.13 -13.13
C GLY A 108 -2.36 -25.09 -14.26
N PRO A 109 -1.33 -24.90 -15.09
CA PRO A 109 -1.45 -24.01 -16.26
C PRO A 109 -2.62 -24.48 -17.12
N ARG A 110 -3.47 -23.52 -17.53
CA ARG A 110 -4.51 -23.85 -18.49
C ARG A 110 -3.85 -24.26 -19.78
N GLN A 111 -4.20 -25.40 -20.30
CA GLN A 111 -3.81 -25.80 -21.64
C GLN A 111 -4.76 -25.17 -22.65
N LEU A 112 -4.21 -24.48 -23.62
CA LEU A 112 -4.88 -24.07 -24.83
C LEU A 112 -4.57 -25.10 -25.91
N THR A 113 -5.53 -25.36 -26.76
CA THR A 113 -5.31 -26.12 -27.98
C THR A 113 -4.95 -25.14 -29.09
N GLU A 114 -3.68 -25.14 -29.46
CA GLU A 114 -3.24 -24.49 -30.69
C GLU A 114 -3.18 -25.50 -31.82
N TYR A 115 -3.11 -25.01 -33.04
CA TYR A 115 -3.06 -25.82 -34.22
C TYR A 115 -1.86 -25.40 -35.07
N ARG A 116 -1.21 -26.40 -35.69
CA ARG A 116 -0.14 -26.17 -36.65
C ARG A 116 -0.38 -26.99 -37.95
N PRO A 117 0.09 -26.50 -39.10
CA PRO A 117 0.02 -27.25 -40.35
C PRO A 117 0.77 -28.57 -40.28
N THR A 118 0.13 -29.62 -40.77
CA THR A 118 0.70 -30.97 -40.89
C THR A 118 1.42 -31.22 -42.22
N GLY A 119 1.26 -30.30 -43.17
CA GLY A 119 1.67 -30.52 -44.57
C GLY A 119 0.72 -31.37 -45.39
N LEU A 120 -0.33 -31.96 -44.79
CA LEU A 120 -1.35 -32.73 -45.52
C LEU A 120 -2.27 -31.79 -46.29
N VAL A 121 -2.52 -32.15 -47.56
CA VAL A 121 -3.47 -31.44 -48.41
C VAL A 121 -4.83 -32.13 -48.28
N PRO A 122 -5.90 -31.43 -47.91
CA PRO A 122 -7.25 -32.01 -47.82
C PRO A 122 -7.77 -32.51 -49.17
N ASP A 123 -8.52 -33.61 -49.21
CA ASP A 123 -9.14 -34.17 -50.41
C ASP A 123 -10.05 -33.14 -51.11
N ARG A 124 -10.70 -32.28 -50.33
CA ARG A 124 -11.56 -31.20 -50.88
C ARG A 124 -10.92 -29.84 -50.59
N MET A 125 -10.27 -29.27 -51.58
CA MET A 125 -9.72 -27.92 -51.55
C MET A 125 -10.78 -26.91 -52.00
N THR A 126 -10.83 -25.77 -51.30
CA THR A 126 -11.59 -24.59 -51.67
C THR A 126 -10.61 -23.40 -51.74
N PRO A 127 -10.94 -22.33 -52.53
CA PRO A 127 -10.05 -21.16 -52.65
C PRO A 127 -9.67 -20.55 -51.27
N GLN A 128 -10.59 -20.60 -50.29
CA GLN A 128 -10.33 -20.12 -48.96
C GLN A 128 -9.40 -21.05 -48.15
N ARG A 129 -9.49 -22.37 -48.32
CA ARG A 129 -8.57 -23.34 -47.69
C ARG A 129 -7.17 -23.25 -48.28
N GLU A 130 -7.08 -23.10 -49.60
CA GLU A 130 -5.82 -22.94 -50.32
C GLU A 130 -5.10 -21.66 -49.87
N LYS A 131 -5.82 -20.52 -49.83
CA LYS A 131 -5.31 -19.25 -49.29
C LYS A 131 -4.83 -19.41 -47.86
N ALA A 132 -5.61 -20.10 -47.01
CA ALA A 132 -5.24 -20.28 -45.61
C ALA A 132 -3.96 -21.11 -45.45
N LEU A 133 -3.85 -22.26 -46.10
CA LEU A 133 -2.68 -23.13 -46.00
C LEU A 133 -1.41 -22.45 -46.53
N ALA A 134 -1.48 -21.65 -47.58
CA ALA A 134 -0.37 -20.90 -48.14
C ALA A 134 0.24 -19.85 -47.17
N VAL A 135 -0.61 -19.29 -46.29
CA VAL A 135 -0.18 -18.23 -45.36
C VAL A 135 0.24 -18.80 -43.97
N LEU A 136 -0.22 -20.02 -43.67
CA LEU A 136 0.00 -20.64 -42.35
C LEU A 136 1.28 -21.49 -42.26
N GLU A 137 2.09 -21.57 -43.31
CA GLU A 137 3.29 -22.37 -43.33
C GLU A 137 4.24 -21.98 -42.17
N GLY A 138 4.56 -22.97 -41.32
CA GLY A 138 5.41 -22.75 -40.12
C GLY A 138 4.77 -21.99 -38.95
N ARG A 139 3.47 -21.67 -39.01
CA ARG A 139 2.78 -20.96 -37.94
C ARG A 139 1.95 -21.90 -37.08
N GLN A 140 1.92 -21.54 -35.78
CA GLN A 140 1.10 -22.18 -34.77
C GLN A 140 0.25 -21.13 -34.05
N GLY A 141 -1.01 -21.47 -33.72
CA GLY A 141 -1.90 -20.58 -33.01
C GLY A 141 -3.29 -21.19 -32.78
N THR A 142 -4.14 -20.50 -32.06
CA THR A 142 -5.56 -20.91 -31.90
C THR A 142 -6.30 -20.81 -33.22
N VAL A 143 -7.44 -21.50 -33.33
CA VAL A 143 -8.31 -21.42 -34.52
C VAL A 143 -8.60 -20.00 -34.93
N ARG A 144 -8.87 -19.12 -33.95
CA ARG A 144 -9.19 -17.72 -34.20
C ARG A 144 -7.99 -16.91 -34.68
N GLU A 145 -6.83 -17.06 -34.03
CA GLU A 145 -5.59 -16.37 -34.44
C GLU A 145 -5.16 -16.76 -35.86
N LEU A 146 -5.26 -18.05 -36.19
CA LEU A 146 -4.94 -18.56 -37.52
C LEU A 146 -5.99 -18.05 -38.54
N ALA A 147 -7.26 -17.99 -38.19
CA ALA A 147 -8.33 -17.44 -39.03
C ALA A 147 -8.14 -15.96 -39.34
N ASP A 148 -7.89 -15.18 -38.31
CA ASP A 148 -7.61 -13.72 -38.41
C ASP A 148 -6.38 -13.46 -39.29
N HIS A 149 -5.30 -14.24 -39.08
CA HIS A 149 -4.06 -14.10 -39.85
C HIS A 149 -4.25 -14.46 -41.35
N ALA A 150 -4.98 -15.54 -41.62
CA ALA A 150 -5.24 -15.97 -43.01
C ALA A 150 -6.33 -15.18 -43.70
N GLY A 151 -7.04 -14.32 -42.96
CA GLY A 151 -8.20 -13.56 -43.49
C GLY A 151 -9.34 -14.46 -43.96
N VAL A 152 -9.63 -15.50 -43.14
CA VAL A 152 -10.72 -16.48 -43.40
C VAL A 152 -11.56 -16.64 -42.11
N SER A 153 -12.69 -17.33 -42.22
CA SER A 153 -13.52 -17.57 -41.03
C SER A 153 -13.03 -18.74 -40.17
N ASP A 154 -13.38 -18.75 -38.88
CA ASP A 154 -13.14 -19.87 -37.95
C ASP A 154 -13.68 -21.22 -38.50
N ALA A 155 -14.76 -21.18 -39.28
CA ALA A 155 -15.35 -22.38 -39.88
C ALA A 155 -14.42 -23.02 -40.91
N VAL A 156 -13.67 -22.22 -41.67
CA VAL A 156 -12.67 -22.72 -42.63
C VAL A 156 -11.51 -23.39 -41.88
N MET A 157 -11.02 -22.76 -40.77
CA MET A 157 -9.98 -23.34 -39.93
C MET A 157 -10.42 -24.67 -39.29
N ARG A 158 -11.63 -24.73 -38.71
CA ARG A 158 -12.18 -25.99 -38.17
C ARG A 158 -12.32 -27.05 -39.24
N GLY A 159 -12.65 -26.64 -40.45
CA GLY A 159 -12.70 -27.54 -41.60
C GLY A 159 -11.35 -28.10 -42.02
N LEU A 160 -10.27 -27.34 -41.85
CA LEU A 160 -8.88 -27.80 -42.05
C LEU A 160 -8.42 -28.73 -40.91
N VAL A 161 -8.80 -28.45 -39.65
CA VAL A 161 -8.58 -29.34 -38.50
C VAL A 161 -9.25 -30.70 -38.73
N ASN A 162 -10.54 -30.71 -39.11
CA ASN A 162 -11.28 -31.93 -39.35
C ASN A 162 -10.78 -32.74 -40.56
N ALA A 163 -10.11 -32.08 -41.49
CA ALA A 163 -9.48 -32.70 -42.64
C ALA A 163 -8.02 -33.16 -42.37
N GLY A 164 -7.51 -33.00 -41.13
CA GLY A 164 -6.17 -33.41 -40.76
C GLY A 164 -5.04 -32.51 -41.31
N ALA A 165 -5.37 -31.41 -41.96
CA ALA A 165 -4.40 -30.44 -42.47
C ALA A 165 -3.78 -29.55 -41.35
N LEU A 166 -4.48 -29.46 -40.22
CA LEU A 166 -3.99 -28.84 -38.99
C LEU A 166 -4.08 -29.88 -37.86
N GLU A 167 -3.01 -30.06 -37.12
CA GLU A 167 -2.98 -30.91 -35.93
C GLU A 167 -3.05 -30.07 -34.65
N ALA A 168 -3.74 -30.63 -33.65
CA ALA A 168 -3.89 -30.01 -32.34
C ALA A 168 -2.61 -30.21 -31.50
N VAL A 169 -2.09 -29.12 -30.97
CA VAL A 169 -0.95 -29.10 -30.04
C VAL A 169 -1.42 -28.48 -28.74
N ALA A 170 -1.28 -29.19 -27.64
CA ALA A 170 -1.54 -28.63 -26.32
C ALA A 170 -0.39 -27.73 -25.93
N VAL A 171 -0.68 -26.42 -25.72
CA VAL A 171 0.30 -25.44 -25.26
C VAL A 171 -0.19 -24.79 -23.99
N GLU A 172 0.75 -24.34 -23.17
CA GLU A 172 0.38 -23.56 -22.00
C GLU A 172 -0.24 -22.21 -22.40
N ALA A 173 -1.39 -21.88 -21.81
CA ALA A 173 -2.12 -20.64 -22.12
C ALA A 173 -1.35 -19.37 -21.72
N ASP A 174 -0.44 -19.51 -20.77
CA ASP A 174 0.33 -18.39 -20.23
C ASP A 174 1.62 -18.23 -21.06
N ARG A 175 1.72 -17.14 -21.81
CA ARG A 175 2.98 -16.79 -22.51
C ARG A 175 4.08 -16.51 -21.49
N PRO A 176 5.37 -16.77 -21.82
CA PRO A 176 6.51 -16.44 -20.96
C PRO A 176 6.45 -14.98 -20.51
N LEU A 177 6.87 -14.73 -19.27
CA LEU A 177 7.01 -13.36 -18.76
C LEU A 177 8.23 -12.70 -19.41
N PRO A 178 8.19 -11.39 -19.69
CA PRO A 178 9.32 -10.67 -20.22
C PRO A 178 10.47 -10.68 -19.19
N PHE A 179 11.69 -10.83 -19.68
CA PHE A 179 12.90 -10.79 -18.87
C PHE A 179 13.48 -9.37 -18.88
N PRO A 180 13.59 -8.70 -17.71
CA PRO A 180 14.20 -7.37 -17.62
C PRO A 180 15.73 -7.49 -17.90
N ASP A 181 16.21 -6.72 -18.87
CA ASP A 181 17.63 -6.68 -19.21
C ASP A 181 18.38 -5.70 -18.29
N PRO A 182 19.33 -6.17 -17.46
CA PRO A 182 20.09 -5.31 -16.56
C PRO A 182 20.97 -4.27 -17.30
N ASP A 183 21.28 -4.50 -18.56
CA ASP A 183 22.20 -3.67 -19.33
C ASP A 183 21.50 -2.87 -20.46
N HIS A 184 20.15 -2.86 -20.50
CA HIS A 184 19.37 -2.24 -21.57
C HIS A 184 19.64 -0.72 -21.73
N SER A 185 19.50 0.05 -20.65
CA SER A 185 19.70 1.49 -20.67
C SER A 185 20.07 2.02 -19.26
N PRO A 186 21.35 1.90 -18.87
CA PRO A 186 21.84 2.46 -17.61
C PRO A 186 21.65 3.97 -17.56
N PRO A 187 21.29 4.56 -16.40
CA PRO A 187 21.15 5.99 -16.25
C PRO A 187 22.51 6.70 -16.20
N ASP A 188 22.55 7.94 -16.63
CA ASP A 188 23.69 8.84 -16.36
C ASP A 188 23.57 9.30 -14.89
N LEU A 189 24.43 8.78 -14.03
CA LEU A 189 24.50 9.11 -12.60
C LEU A 189 25.55 10.19 -12.36
N ASN A 190 25.30 11.08 -11.40
CA ASN A 190 26.33 11.96 -10.88
C ASN A 190 27.20 11.21 -9.84
N GLU A 191 28.32 11.83 -9.42
CA GLU A 191 29.30 11.22 -8.51
C GLU A 191 28.66 10.67 -7.21
N GLU A 192 27.79 11.46 -6.56
CA GLU A 192 27.06 11.04 -5.34
C GLU A 192 26.14 9.85 -5.60
N GLN A 193 25.45 9.83 -6.73
CA GLN A 193 24.58 8.72 -7.14
C GLN A 193 25.39 7.47 -7.53
N GLU A 194 26.54 7.64 -8.18
CA GLU A 194 27.45 6.52 -8.51
C GLU A 194 27.98 5.85 -7.24
N GLU A 195 28.44 6.63 -6.26
CA GLU A 195 28.89 6.09 -4.97
C GLU A 195 27.76 5.38 -4.23
N ALA A 196 26.58 5.98 -4.16
CA ALA A 196 25.41 5.38 -3.55
C ALA A 196 25.01 4.08 -4.26
N SER A 197 24.95 4.08 -5.59
CA SER A 197 24.63 2.92 -6.42
C SER A 197 25.65 1.79 -6.22
N ALA A 198 26.94 2.09 -6.24
CA ALA A 198 28.01 1.14 -5.98
C ALA A 198 27.89 0.52 -4.56
N SER A 199 27.57 1.36 -3.55
CA SER A 199 27.36 0.92 -2.18
C SER A 199 26.18 -0.04 -2.04
N LEU A 200 25.04 0.24 -2.72
CA LEU A 200 23.86 -0.63 -2.71
C LEU A 200 24.10 -1.93 -3.47
N SER A 201 24.68 -1.84 -4.65
CA SER A 201 25.01 -3.01 -5.50
C SER A 201 25.98 -3.95 -4.82
N ALA A 202 26.95 -3.41 -4.10
CA ALA A 202 27.92 -4.21 -3.33
C ALA A 202 27.29 -5.05 -2.20
N ALA A 203 26.07 -4.75 -1.75
CA ALA A 203 25.36 -5.52 -0.73
C ALA A 203 24.69 -6.78 -1.32
N ILE A 204 24.44 -6.81 -2.63
CA ILE A 204 23.72 -7.91 -3.28
C ILE A 204 24.56 -9.20 -3.18
N GLY A 205 23.92 -10.26 -2.68
CA GLY A 205 24.55 -11.57 -2.47
C GLY A 205 25.43 -11.69 -1.22
N LYS A 206 25.58 -10.63 -0.40
CA LYS A 206 26.39 -10.67 0.83
C LYS A 206 25.60 -10.99 2.10
N GLY A 207 24.30 -11.20 1.99
CA GLY A 207 23.45 -11.55 3.12
C GLY A 207 22.53 -10.39 3.56
N PHE A 208 22.01 -10.51 4.78
CA PHE A 208 21.07 -9.52 5.33
C PHE A 208 21.77 -8.22 5.68
N ASP A 209 21.38 -7.15 5.00
CA ASP A 209 21.85 -5.78 5.23
C ASP A 209 20.67 -4.81 5.07
N PRO A 210 20.06 -4.33 6.14
CA PRO A 210 19.03 -3.30 6.06
C PRO A 210 19.67 -1.92 5.87
N ILE A 211 19.30 -1.24 4.79
CA ILE A 211 19.91 0.01 4.34
C ILE A 211 18.84 1.09 4.27
N LEU A 212 19.04 2.22 4.91
CA LEU A 212 18.29 3.43 4.66
C LEU A 212 18.95 4.18 3.48
N LEU A 213 18.24 4.31 2.37
CA LEU A 213 18.58 5.24 1.30
C LEU A 213 17.86 6.56 1.59
N ASP A 214 18.53 7.44 2.32
CA ASP A 214 18.02 8.77 2.65
C ASP A 214 18.44 9.77 1.57
N GLY A 215 17.47 10.45 1.00
CA GLY A 215 17.79 11.42 -0.03
C GLY A 215 16.67 12.43 -0.23
N VAL A 216 17.06 13.68 -0.45
CA VAL A 216 16.09 14.75 -0.70
C VAL A 216 15.13 14.42 -1.83
N THR A 217 13.96 15.03 -1.85
CA THR A 217 13.00 14.82 -2.93
C THR A 217 13.60 15.27 -4.27
N GLY A 218 13.66 14.35 -5.25
CA GLY A 218 14.27 14.61 -6.55
C GLY A 218 15.77 14.35 -6.64
N SER A 219 16.37 13.67 -5.65
CA SER A 219 17.79 13.27 -5.68
C SER A 219 18.11 12.08 -6.59
N GLY A 220 17.12 11.45 -7.22
CA GLY A 220 17.35 10.29 -8.09
C GLY A 220 17.45 8.96 -7.35
N LYS A 221 16.86 8.83 -6.15
CA LYS A 221 16.83 7.56 -5.39
C LYS A 221 16.39 6.36 -6.23
N THR A 222 15.43 6.55 -7.12
CA THR A 222 14.91 5.48 -7.99
C THR A 222 15.96 4.95 -8.92
N GLU A 223 16.70 5.84 -9.58
CA GLU A 223 17.80 5.48 -10.47
C GLU A 223 18.89 4.73 -9.72
N VAL A 224 19.22 5.16 -8.51
CA VAL A 224 20.23 4.54 -7.65
C VAL A 224 19.83 3.13 -7.26
N TYR A 225 18.60 2.90 -6.78
CA TYR A 225 18.22 1.53 -6.43
C TYR A 225 17.89 0.65 -7.66
N PHE A 226 17.63 1.23 -8.85
CA PHE A 226 17.54 0.46 -10.08
C PHE A 226 18.86 -0.24 -10.43
N GLU A 227 19.99 0.37 -10.12
CA GLU A 227 21.29 -0.28 -10.32
C GLU A 227 21.51 -1.46 -9.36
N ALA A 228 21.01 -1.38 -8.12
CA ALA A 228 21.00 -2.53 -7.22
C ALA A 228 20.08 -3.66 -7.75
N ILE A 229 18.94 -3.31 -8.39
CA ILE A 229 18.07 -4.28 -9.07
C ILE A 229 18.82 -4.90 -10.26
N ALA A 230 19.54 -4.11 -11.06
CA ALA A 230 20.33 -4.60 -12.18
C ALA A 230 21.39 -5.62 -11.71
N GLU A 231 22.08 -5.32 -10.61
CA GLU A 231 23.04 -6.25 -10.02
C GLU A 231 22.37 -7.56 -9.52
N CYS A 232 21.18 -7.44 -8.89
CA CYS A 232 20.39 -8.59 -8.48
C CYS A 232 20.00 -9.49 -9.69
N LEU A 233 19.64 -8.87 -10.82
CA LEU A 233 19.33 -9.56 -12.08
C LEU A 233 20.55 -10.24 -12.69
N ARG A 234 21.75 -9.60 -12.69
CA ARG A 234 23.01 -10.20 -13.16
C ARG A 234 23.36 -11.46 -12.36
N GLN A 235 23.01 -11.48 -11.06
CA GLN A 235 23.16 -12.69 -10.22
C GLN A 235 22.04 -13.71 -10.44
N GLY A 236 21.11 -13.50 -11.38
CA GLY A 236 20.01 -14.40 -11.71
C GLY A 236 18.89 -14.44 -10.70
N LYS A 237 18.92 -13.61 -9.66
CA LYS A 237 17.96 -13.58 -8.54
C LYS A 237 16.73 -12.74 -8.83
N GLN A 238 15.72 -12.86 -7.96
CA GLN A 238 14.49 -12.09 -8.02
C GLN A 238 14.57 -10.84 -7.12
N ALA A 239 14.01 -9.73 -7.58
CA ALA A 239 13.88 -8.51 -6.80
C ALA A 239 12.40 -8.17 -6.54
N LEU A 240 12.11 -7.72 -5.32
CA LEU A 240 10.82 -7.18 -4.91
C LEU A 240 10.93 -5.69 -4.67
N VAL A 241 10.09 -4.90 -5.34
CA VAL A 241 9.92 -3.47 -5.07
C VAL A 241 8.54 -3.24 -4.51
N LEU A 242 8.48 -2.71 -3.29
CA LEU A 242 7.24 -2.27 -2.67
C LEU A 242 7.04 -0.79 -2.93
N LEU A 243 5.89 -0.46 -3.45
CA LEU A 243 5.42 0.92 -3.63
C LEU A 243 4.14 1.15 -2.83
N PRO A 244 3.87 2.38 -2.35
CA PRO A 244 2.53 2.75 -1.92
C PRO A 244 1.51 2.49 -3.05
N GLU A 245 0.30 2.01 -2.72
CA GLU A 245 -0.71 1.61 -3.73
C GLU A 245 -0.94 2.67 -4.82
N ILE A 246 -0.85 3.95 -4.44
CA ILE A 246 -1.01 5.10 -5.35
C ILE A 246 0.22 5.32 -6.24
N ALA A 247 1.40 4.81 -5.85
CA ALA A 247 2.65 4.97 -6.59
C ALA A 247 2.92 3.86 -7.62
N LEU A 248 2.08 2.80 -7.66
CA LEU A 248 2.02 1.81 -8.76
C LEU A 248 1.41 2.45 -10.02
N THR A 249 1.92 3.64 -10.37
CA THR A 249 1.40 4.45 -11.46
C THR A 249 2.21 4.25 -12.74
N GLU A 250 1.59 4.59 -13.85
CA GLU A 250 2.21 4.56 -15.18
C GLU A 250 3.62 5.19 -15.23
N PRO A 251 3.91 6.33 -14.53
CA PRO A 251 5.25 6.92 -14.55
C PRO A 251 6.34 6.00 -14.00
N PHE A 252 6.09 5.26 -12.91
CA PHE A 252 7.09 4.31 -12.39
C PHE A 252 7.30 3.15 -13.35
N LEU A 253 6.21 2.58 -13.86
CA LEU A 253 6.28 1.45 -14.80
C LEU A 253 7.01 1.84 -16.08
N LYS A 254 6.76 3.06 -16.60
CA LYS A 254 7.44 3.60 -17.77
C LYS A 254 8.93 3.84 -17.51
N ARG A 255 9.31 4.38 -16.34
CA ARG A 255 10.73 4.53 -15.96
C ARG A 255 11.42 3.16 -15.88
N PHE A 256 10.76 2.17 -15.27
CA PHE A 256 11.27 0.82 -15.21
C PHE A 256 11.44 0.22 -16.60
N GLN A 257 10.43 0.36 -17.47
CA GLN A 257 10.47 -0.12 -18.85
C GLN A 257 11.60 0.55 -19.64
N ASN A 258 11.79 1.86 -19.47
CA ASN A 258 12.88 2.57 -20.12
C ASN A 258 14.27 2.05 -19.68
N ARG A 259 14.41 1.73 -18.37
CA ARG A 259 15.67 1.23 -17.80
C ARG A 259 15.97 -0.23 -18.15
N PHE A 260 14.96 -1.09 -18.20
CA PHE A 260 15.13 -2.56 -18.30
C PHE A 260 14.53 -3.18 -19.58
N GLY A 261 13.98 -2.39 -20.48
CA GLY A 261 13.45 -2.85 -21.77
C GLY A 261 12.07 -3.52 -21.71
N CYS A 262 11.52 -3.77 -20.53
CA CYS A 262 10.19 -4.37 -20.36
C CYS A 262 9.52 -3.92 -19.06
N GLU A 263 8.21 -4.19 -18.94
CA GLU A 263 7.49 -3.93 -17.70
C GLU A 263 7.79 -5.00 -16.63
N PRO A 264 7.83 -4.63 -15.34
CA PRO A 264 7.94 -5.58 -14.24
C PRO A 264 6.62 -6.33 -14.04
N VAL A 265 6.63 -7.42 -13.27
CA VAL A 265 5.40 -8.08 -12.85
C VAL A 265 4.72 -7.23 -11.77
N ALA A 266 3.57 -6.64 -12.11
CA ALA A 266 2.80 -5.85 -11.16
C ALA A 266 1.98 -6.75 -10.20
N TRP A 267 1.84 -6.32 -8.90
CA TRP A 267 1.04 -7.01 -7.90
C TRP A 267 0.25 -6.03 -7.02
N HIS A 268 -1.06 -5.90 -7.32
CA HIS A 268 -1.98 -5.01 -6.60
C HIS A 268 -3.42 -5.54 -6.60
N SER A 269 -4.32 -4.84 -5.89
CA SER A 269 -5.73 -5.24 -5.71
C SER A 269 -6.52 -5.33 -7.03
N ASP A 270 -6.22 -4.45 -7.99
CA ASP A 270 -7.03 -4.26 -9.21
C ASP A 270 -6.66 -5.20 -10.35
N LEU A 271 -5.69 -6.10 -10.13
CA LEU A 271 -5.32 -7.10 -11.12
C LEU A 271 -6.47 -8.07 -11.39
N ARG A 272 -6.70 -8.35 -12.67
CA ARG A 272 -7.62 -9.41 -13.11
C ARG A 272 -7.13 -10.77 -12.62
N SER A 273 -8.06 -11.70 -12.36
CA SER A 273 -7.71 -13.04 -11.85
C SER A 273 -6.69 -13.78 -12.72
N SER A 274 -6.73 -13.61 -14.06
CA SER A 274 -5.76 -14.19 -15.00
C SER A 274 -4.35 -13.61 -14.83
N GLN A 275 -4.24 -12.29 -14.69
CA GLN A 275 -2.97 -11.59 -14.45
C GLN A 275 -2.37 -11.99 -13.10
N ARG A 276 -3.22 -12.04 -12.06
CA ARG A 276 -2.81 -12.47 -10.71
C ARG A 276 -2.31 -13.90 -10.71
N ARG A 277 -3.00 -14.83 -11.39
CA ARG A 277 -2.57 -16.22 -11.54
C ARG A 277 -1.21 -16.31 -12.25
N ARG A 278 -1.08 -15.66 -13.42
CA ARG A 278 0.16 -15.67 -14.20
C ARG A 278 1.32 -15.07 -13.41
N GLY A 279 1.12 -13.90 -12.76
CA GLY A 279 2.14 -13.28 -11.93
C GLY A 279 2.57 -14.17 -10.76
N TRP A 280 1.60 -14.73 -10.01
CA TRP A 280 1.91 -15.62 -8.89
C TRP A 280 2.72 -16.85 -9.33
N ARG A 281 2.32 -17.49 -10.44
CA ARG A 281 3.05 -18.66 -10.98
C ARG A 281 4.47 -18.30 -11.44
N GLY A 282 4.62 -17.18 -12.14
CA GLY A 282 5.93 -16.69 -12.56
C GLY A 282 6.85 -16.35 -11.39
N ILE A 283 6.28 -15.88 -10.28
CA ILE A 283 7.04 -15.64 -9.04
C ILE A 283 7.49 -16.95 -8.42
N VAL A 284 6.60 -17.92 -8.30
CA VAL A 284 6.90 -19.25 -7.72
C VAL A 284 7.91 -20.03 -8.56
N SER A 285 7.85 -19.94 -9.89
CA SER A 285 8.79 -20.60 -10.80
C SER A 285 10.14 -19.88 -10.92
N GLY A 286 10.25 -18.63 -10.45
CA GLY A 286 11.44 -17.80 -10.63
C GLY A 286 11.55 -17.14 -12.02
N GLU A 287 10.53 -17.26 -12.86
CA GLU A 287 10.43 -16.59 -14.16
C GLU A 287 10.23 -15.08 -14.01
N ALA A 288 9.39 -14.64 -13.06
CA ALA A 288 9.20 -13.24 -12.72
C ALA A 288 10.44 -12.73 -11.97
N LYS A 289 11.36 -12.08 -12.68
CA LYS A 289 12.61 -11.60 -12.08
C LYS A 289 12.43 -10.34 -11.24
N VAL A 290 11.56 -9.42 -11.64
CA VAL A 290 11.24 -8.23 -10.85
C VAL A 290 9.74 -8.15 -10.64
N THR A 291 9.34 -8.06 -9.38
CA THR A 291 7.95 -7.83 -8.98
C THR A 291 7.84 -6.46 -8.34
N VAL A 292 6.90 -5.66 -8.82
CA VAL A 292 6.57 -4.34 -8.26
C VAL A 292 5.16 -4.42 -7.70
N GLY A 293 4.98 -4.10 -6.44
CA GLY A 293 3.67 -4.30 -5.84
C GLY A 293 3.40 -3.50 -4.57
N ALA A 294 2.14 -3.57 -4.14
CA ALA A 294 1.70 -3.08 -2.84
C ALA A 294 2.13 -4.05 -1.70
N ARG A 295 1.80 -3.69 -0.47
CA ARG A 295 2.11 -4.48 0.77
C ARG A 295 1.95 -5.98 0.64
N SER A 296 0.91 -6.45 -0.05
CA SER A 296 0.62 -7.89 -0.18
C SER A 296 1.67 -8.67 -0.98
N ALA A 297 2.47 -7.98 -1.80
CA ALA A 297 3.57 -8.60 -2.54
C ALA A 297 4.68 -9.17 -1.62
N LEU A 298 4.75 -8.70 -0.38
CA LEU A 298 5.66 -9.21 0.64
C LEU A 298 5.47 -10.69 0.98
N PHE A 299 4.28 -11.23 0.80
CA PHE A 299 3.97 -12.61 1.16
C PHE A 299 4.00 -13.57 -0.02
N LEU A 300 4.37 -13.10 -1.22
CA LEU A 300 4.47 -13.95 -2.39
C LEU A 300 5.64 -14.94 -2.27
N PRO A 301 5.47 -16.18 -2.74
CA PRO A 301 6.45 -17.25 -2.58
C PRO A 301 7.54 -17.20 -3.66
N TYR A 302 8.46 -16.24 -3.55
CA TYR A 302 9.60 -16.10 -4.46
C TYR A 302 10.50 -17.35 -4.43
N ALA A 303 10.93 -17.80 -5.61
CA ALA A 303 11.82 -18.95 -5.73
C ALA A 303 13.22 -18.65 -5.22
N ASP A 304 13.78 -17.48 -5.57
CA ASP A 304 15.13 -17.04 -5.18
C ASP A 304 15.17 -15.52 -5.04
N LEU A 305 14.62 -15.00 -3.93
CA LEU A 305 14.63 -13.56 -3.63
C LEU A 305 16.06 -13.11 -3.32
N GLY A 306 16.55 -12.07 -3.97
CA GLY A 306 17.89 -11.50 -3.80
C GLY A 306 17.92 -10.07 -3.28
N LEU A 307 16.79 -9.33 -3.40
CA LEU A 307 16.70 -7.94 -3.00
C LEU A 307 15.25 -7.57 -2.67
N ILE A 308 15.08 -6.76 -1.62
CA ILE A 308 13.81 -6.09 -1.30
C ILE A 308 14.06 -4.59 -1.28
N VAL A 309 13.25 -3.83 -2.02
CA VAL A 309 13.22 -2.36 -1.99
C VAL A 309 11.86 -1.92 -1.46
N VAL A 310 11.85 -1.02 -0.51
CA VAL A 310 10.65 -0.33 0.00
C VAL A 310 10.79 1.13 -0.34
N ASP A 311 10.16 1.58 -1.40
CA ASP A 311 10.20 2.99 -1.79
C ASP A 311 9.15 3.79 -1.02
N GLU A 312 9.45 5.06 -0.74
CA GLU A 312 8.67 5.92 0.15
C GLU A 312 8.36 5.22 1.49
N ALA A 313 9.38 4.61 2.11
CA ALA A 313 9.27 3.73 3.29
C ALA A 313 8.59 4.37 4.53
N HIS A 314 8.44 5.69 4.54
CA HIS A 314 7.71 6.46 5.56
C HIS A 314 6.18 6.47 5.35
N GLU A 315 5.70 6.03 4.18
CA GLU A 315 4.28 6.15 3.83
C GLU A 315 3.36 5.37 4.77
N PRO A 316 2.37 6.04 5.39
CA PRO A 316 1.43 5.38 6.30
C PRO A 316 0.60 4.26 5.67
N SER A 317 0.42 4.29 4.34
CA SER A 317 -0.32 3.24 3.62
C SER A 317 0.35 1.85 3.68
N PHE A 318 1.61 1.78 4.12
CA PHE A 318 2.26 0.51 4.41
C PHE A 318 1.74 -0.19 5.68
N LYS A 319 1.02 0.49 6.58
CA LYS A 319 0.26 -0.14 7.66
C LYS A 319 -1.06 -0.68 7.11
N GLN A 320 -1.31 -1.98 7.31
CA GLN A 320 -2.59 -2.59 6.97
C GLN A 320 -3.57 -2.41 8.14
N GLU A 321 -4.75 -1.87 7.86
CA GLU A 321 -5.75 -1.56 8.88
C GLU A 321 -6.78 -2.68 9.06
N GLU A 322 -6.94 -3.58 8.08
CA GLU A 322 -7.92 -4.67 8.10
C GLU A 322 -7.24 -6.05 8.01
N GLY A 323 -7.85 -7.05 8.60
CA GLY A 323 -7.33 -8.42 8.61
C GLY A 323 -6.10 -8.55 9.51
N VAL A 324 -4.97 -8.98 8.98
CA VAL A 324 -3.69 -9.00 9.69
C VAL A 324 -3.10 -7.58 9.66
N GLN A 325 -3.06 -6.91 10.80
CA GLN A 325 -2.71 -5.49 10.91
C GLN A 325 -1.19 -5.26 10.97
N TYR A 326 -0.47 -5.70 9.96
CA TYR A 326 0.99 -5.57 9.88
C TYR A 326 1.45 -4.25 9.25
N HIS A 327 2.70 -3.86 9.51
CA HIS A 327 3.38 -2.77 8.81
C HIS A 327 4.37 -3.33 7.78
N ALA A 328 4.15 -3.03 6.49
CA ALA A 328 4.89 -3.66 5.40
C ALA A 328 6.40 -3.33 5.43
N ARG A 329 6.81 -2.12 5.85
CA ARG A 329 8.22 -1.76 6.05
C ARG A 329 8.91 -2.73 7.01
N ASP A 330 8.29 -2.98 8.16
CA ASP A 330 8.89 -3.79 9.22
C ASP A 330 8.90 -5.28 8.84
N VAL A 331 7.81 -5.73 8.20
CA VAL A 331 7.73 -7.10 7.62
C VAL A 331 8.77 -7.28 6.50
N ALA A 332 9.06 -6.25 5.68
CA ALA A 332 10.08 -6.31 4.64
C ALA A 332 11.47 -6.55 5.23
N VAL A 333 11.81 -5.84 6.31
CA VAL A 333 13.09 -6.03 7.02
C VAL A 333 13.19 -7.45 7.60
N MET A 334 12.11 -7.93 8.23
CA MET A 334 12.07 -9.31 8.75
C MET A 334 12.14 -10.35 7.64
N ARG A 335 11.49 -10.10 6.51
CA ARG A 335 11.62 -10.98 5.34
C ARG A 335 13.05 -11.03 4.84
N GLY A 336 13.70 -9.89 4.67
CA GLY A 336 15.12 -9.82 4.29
C GLY A 336 16.01 -10.59 5.24
N LYS A 337 15.75 -10.51 6.56
CA LYS A 337 16.47 -11.29 7.57
C LYS A 337 16.29 -12.82 7.40
N PHE A 338 15.05 -13.28 7.15
CA PHE A 338 14.80 -14.72 6.98
C PHE A 338 15.31 -15.25 5.62
N GLU A 339 15.22 -14.46 4.55
CA GLU A 339 15.77 -14.81 3.21
C GLU A 339 17.29 -14.58 3.15
N ASN A 340 17.88 -13.92 4.14
CA ASN A 340 19.28 -13.50 4.18
C ASN A 340 19.70 -12.64 2.99
N VAL A 341 18.93 -11.56 2.74
CA VAL A 341 19.11 -10.64 1.60
C VAL A 341 19.06 -9.18 2.05
N PRO A 342 19.68 -8.25 1.31
CA PRO A 342 19.61 -6.84 1.62
C PRO A 342 18.19 -6.27 1.45
N VAL A 343 17.89 -5.26 2.26
CA VAL A 343 16.63 -4.52 2.23
C VAL A 343 16.92 -3.02 2.15
N ILE A 344 16.52 -2.39 1.06
CA ILE A 344 16.68 -0.94 0.85
C ILE A 344 15.36 -0.25 1.25
N LEU A 345 15.43 0.61 2.25
CA LEU A 345 14.34 1.50 2.67
C LEU A 345 14.61 2.89 2.08
N SER A 346 13.96 3.24 0.98
CA SER A 346 14.13 4.53 0.30
C SER A 346 13.15 5.55 0.85
N SER A 347 13.64 6.72 1.27
CA SER A 347 12.80 7.79 1.80
C SER A 347 13.48 9.16 1.68
N ALA A 348 12.67 10.21 1.52
CA ALA A 348 13.12 11.60 1.68
C ALA A 348 12.87 12.13 3.10
N THR A 349 12.00 11.47 3.83
CA THR A 349 11.57 11.84 5.19
C THR A 349 11.40 10.56 6.01
N PRO A 350 12.51 9.89 6.37
CA PRO A 350 12.46 8.60 7.08
C PRO A 350 11.62 8.68 8.35
N ALA A 351 10.94 7.58 8.70
CA ALA A 351 10.24 7.49 9.98
C ALA A 351 11.24 7.51 11.15
N ILE A 352 10.83 8.04 12.30
CA ILE A 352 11.65 8.13 13.51
C ILE A 352 12.20 6.75 13.90
N GLU A 353 11.41 5.69 13.78
CA GLU A 353 11.85 4.32 14.04
C GLU A 353 13.00 3.90 13.12
N THR A 354 12.94 4.29 11.85
CA THR A 354 14.00 3.95 10.87
C THR A 354 15.28 4.74 11.18
N ARG A 355 15.17 6.04 11.49
CA ARG A 355 16.29 6.87 11.93
C ARG A 355 16.94 6.30 13.18
N HIS A 356 16.15 5.95 14.18
CA HIS A 356 16.67 5.35 15.41
C HIS A 356 17.45 4.05 15.13
N MET A 357 17.02 3.22 14.15
CA MET A 357 17.78 2.01 13.79
C MET A 357 19.13 2.33 13.15
N VAL A 358 19.25 3.43 12.41
CA VAL A 358 20.52 3.94 11.89
C VAL A 358 21.41 4.43 13.05
N GLU A 359 20.87 5.26 13.95
CA GLU A 359 21.58 5.83 15.10
C GLU A 359 22.22 4.76 15.99
N ILE A 360 21.52 3.65 16.23
CA ILE A 360 22.04 2.51 17.02
C ILE A 360 22.85 1.51 16.20
N GLY A 361 23.20 1.84 14.96
CA GLY A 361 24.06 1.03 14.08
C GLY A 361 23.45 -0.29 13.60
N ARG A 362 22.11 -0.42 13.64
CA ARG A 362 21.42 -1.62 13.13
C ARG A 362 21.07 -1.55 11.65
N TYR A 363 20.92 -0.33 11.13
CA TYR A 363 20.73 -0.08 9.70
C TYR A 363 21.92 0.73 9.20
N ARG A 364 22.39 0.41 8.01
CA ARG A 364 23.37 1.19 7.28
C ARG A 364 22.68 2.37 6.61
N GLU A 365 23.32 3.52 6.53
CA GLU A 365 22.80 4.70 5.84
C GLU A 365 23.58 4.97 4.56
N VAL A 366 22.86 5.31 3.50
CA VAL A 366 23.38 5.83 2.23
C VAL A 366 22.60 7.11 1.94
N THR A 367 23.29 8.22 1.77
CA THR A 367 22.68 9.54 1.70
C THR A 367 22.83 10.15 0.31
N LEU A 368 21.79 10.87 -0.16
CA LEU A 368 21.79 11.68 -1.37
C LEU A 368 21.36 13.11 -1.00
N THR A 369 22.32 14.01 -0.90
CA THR A 369 22.11 15.36 -0.34
C THR A 369 21.65 16.37 -1.38
N HIS A 370 21.91 16.12 -2.68
CA HIS A 370 21.62 17.04 -3.74
C HIS A 370 20.47 16.60 -4.62
N ARG A 371 19.70 17.55 -5.15
CA ARG A 371 18.73 17.29 -6.21
C ARG A 371 19.45 17.04 -7.52
N PHE A 372 18.88 16.19 -8.36
CA PHE A 372 19.35 15.97 -9.71
C PHE A 372 19.38 17.29 -10.50
N ALA A 373 20.40 17.48 -11.37
CA ALA A 373 20.63 18.68 -12.18
C ALA A 373 20.84 19.98 -11.40
N GLY A 374 21.25 19.94 -10.12
CA GLY A 374 21.60 21.14 -9.34
C GLY A 374 20.41 22.02 -8.93
N ALA A 375 19.17 21.53 -9.06
CA ALA A 375 17.99 22.26 -8.63
C ALA A 375 18.04 22.55 -7.13
N SER A 376 17.83 23.81 -6.72
CA SER A 376 17.80 24.20 -5.30
C SER A 376 16.53 23.72 -4.61
N MET A 377 16.60 23.51 -3.30
CA MET A 377 15.40 23.31 -2.49
C MET A 377 14.55 24.58 -2.49
N PRO A 378 13.21 24.46 -2.52
CA PRO A 378 12.34 25.63 -2.48
C PRO A 378 12.48 26.36 -1.14
N GLN A 379 12.35 27.68 -1.17
CA GLN A 379 12.29 28.47 0.02
C GLN A 379 10.92 28.29 0.69
N ILE A 380 10.92 27.86 1.96
CA ILE A 380 9.71 27.73 2.78
C ILE A 380 9.57 28.97 3.66
N ARG A 381 8.39 29.59 3.67
CA ARG A 381 8.04 30.73 4.52
C ARG A 381 6.74 30.43 5.27
N ALA A 382 6.70 30.70 6.57
CA ALA A 382 5.47 30.70 7.33
C ALA A 382 4.71 32.02 7.12
N ILE A 383 3.38 31.95 7.00
CA ILE A 383 2.45 33.06 7.07
C ILE A 383 1.76 32.96 8.44
N ASP A 384 2.03 33.92 9.31
CA ASP A 384 1.40 34.04 10.61
C ASP A 384 -0.04 34.55 10.45
N LEU A 385 -1.02 33.68 10.61
CA LEU A 385 -2.44 34.01 10.49
C LEU A 385 -2.94 34.95 11.59
N THR A 386 -2.15 35.20 12.64
CA THR A 386 -2.46 36.20 13.65
C THR A 386 -2.11 37.62 13.18
N GLN A 387 -1.11 37.75 12.29
CA GLN A 387 -0.65 39.03 11.73
C GLN A 387 -1.25 39.31 10.34
N ASP A 388 -1.48 38.26 9.55
CA ASP A 388 -2.03 38.32 8.19
C ASP A 388 -3.28 37.41 8.07
N PRO A 389 -4.37 37.74 8.81
CA PRO A 389 -5.55 36.91 8.86
C PRO A 389 -6.32 36.94 7.53
N PRO A 390 -6.90 35.80 7.10
CA PRO A 390 -7.83 35.78 5.97
C PRO A 390 -9.03 36.72 6.22
N LEU A 391 -9.58 37.30 5.16
CA LEU A 391 -10.80 38.07 5.24
C LEU A 391 -11.95 37.22 5.79
N ARG A 392 -12.92 37.85 6.42
CA ARG A 392 -14.07 37.14 7.03
C ARG A 392 -14.78 36.24 6.03
N GLY A 393 -14.85 34.96 6.34
CA GLY A 393 -15.42 33.91 5.48
C GLY A 393 -14.51 33.41 4.38
N ARG A 394 -13.23 33.82 4.37
CA ARG A 394 -12.16 33.37 3.50
C ARG A 394 -11.18 32.47 4.26
N TRP A 395 -10.32 31.79 3.52
CA TRP A 395 -9.32 30.83 4.07
C TRP A 395 -7.90 31.17 3.66
N LEU A 396 -7.75 31.96 2.59
CA LEU A 396 -6.43 32.36 2.07
C LEU A 396 -6.04 33.70 2.66
N ALA A 397 -4.83 33.74 3.25
CA ALA A 397 -4.24 34.97 3.76
C ALA A 397 -3.93 35.95 2.59
N PRO A 398 -4.06 37.27 2.81
CA PRO A 398 -3.75 38.26 1.77
C PRO A 398 -2.40 38.10 1.10
N SER A 399 -1.35 37.75 1.87
CA SER A 399 0.00 37.53 1.30
C SER A 399 0.04 36.27 0.41
N LEU A 400 -0.70 35.20 0.71
CA LEU A 400 -0.79 34.04 -0.17
C LEU A 400 -1.57 34.36 -1.45
N VAL A 401 -2.64 35.17 -1.35
CA VAL A 401 -3.41 35.63 -2.53
C VAL A 401 -2.52 36.45 -3.44
N ALA A 402 -1.73 37.40 -2.92
CA ALA A 402 -0.81 38.20 -3.70
C ALA A 402 0.27 37.36 -4.43
N GLU A 403 0.78 36.31 -3.77
CA GLU A 403 1.76 35.41 -4.42
C GLU A 403 1.12 34.53 -5.50
N LEU A 404 -0.16 34.12 -5.34
CA LEU A 404 -0.92 33.42 -6.38
C LEU A 404 -1.13 34.32 -7.60
N GLU A 405 -1.52 35.57 -7.39
CA GLU A 405 -1.70 36.56 -8.45
C GLU A 405 -0.39 36.79 -9.23
N ALA A 406 0.69 37.06 -8.52
CA ALA A 406 2.01 37.21 -9.13
C ALA A 406 2.49 35.94 -9.88
N ASN A 407 2.09 34.75 -9.41
CA ASN A 407 2.43 33.49 -10.11
C ASN A 407 1.62 33.32 -11.41
N LEU A 408 0.34 33.66 -11.38
CA LEU A 408 -0.51 33.69 -12.58
C LEU A 408 -0.01 34.66 -13.63
N GLU A 409 0.39 35.89 -13.22
CA GLU A 409 0.98 36.88 -14.13
C GLU A 409 2.26 36.38 -14.83
N ARG A 410 3.05 35.53 -14.16
CA ARG A 410 4.21 34.88 -14.74
C ARG A 410 3.87 33.68 -15.63
N GLY A 411 2.61 33.29 -15.73
CA GLY A 411 2.19 32.08 -16.44
C GLY A 411 2.72 30.79 -15.79
N GLU A 412 2.92 30.81 -14.47
CA GLU A 412 3.44 29.69 -13.68
C GLU A 412 2.33 29.00 -12.90
N GLN A 413 2.53 27.71 -12.63
CA GLN A 413 1.52 26.88 -11.95
C GLN A 413 1.65 26.97 -10.43
N SER A 414 0.52 26.91 -9.74
CA SER A 414 0.43 26.95 -8.29
C SER A 414 -0.30 25.73 -7.75
N LEU A 415 0.11 25.25 -6.57
CA LEU A 415 -0.56 24.19 -5.82
C LEU A 415 -1.04 24.72 -4.47
N LEU A 416 -2.32 24.64 -4.20
CA LEU A 416 -2.88 24.82 -2.87
C LEU A 416 -3.10 23.47 -2.22
N PHE A 417 -2.30 23.18 -1.20
CA PHE A 417 -2.30 21.92 -0.48
C PHE A 417 -3.07 22.05 0.83
N LEU A 418 -4.03 21.15 1.01
CA LEU A 418 -4.72 20.98 2.28
C LEU A 418 -4.14 19.75 3.00
N ASN A 419 -3.51 20.02 4.15
CA ASN A 419 -3.00 18.95 5.03
C ASN A 419 -4.16 18.29 5.75
N ARG A 420 -4.88 17.37 5.03
CA ARG A 420 -6.11 16.79 5.52
C ARG A 420 -5.94 15.31 5.84
N ARG A 421 -5.70 15.01 7.12
CA ARG A 421 -6.07 13.72 7.72
C ARG A 421 -6.93 14.00 8.94
N GLY A 422 -8.20 13.58 8.90
CA GLY A 422 -9.06 13.47 10.07
C GLY A 422 -10.27 14.38 10.14
N PHE A 423 -10.31 15.54 9.50
CA PHE A 423 -11.51 16.36 9.46
C PHE A 423 -11.96 16.62 8.03
N ALA A 424 -12.86 15.74 7.56
CA ALA A 424 -13.76 16.12 6.49
C ALA A 424 -14.48 17.40 6.90
N PRO A 425 -14.71 18.40 6.01
CA PRO A 425 -15.63 19.46 6.34
C PRO A 425 -16.90 18.76 6.77
N LEU A 426 -17.18 18.86 8.07
CA LEU A 426 -18.42 18.27 8.58
C LEU A 426 -19.59 19.09 8.03
N THR A 427 -20.60 18.38 7.59
CA THR A 427 -21.86 19.06 7.27
C THR A 427 -22.62 19.25 8.57
N LEU A 428 -22.97 20.50 8.87
CA LEU A 428 -23.77 20.83 10.04
C LEU A 428 -24.95 21.73 9.66
N CYS A 429 -25.96 21.73 10.52
CA CYS A 429 -27.06 22.70 10.45
C CYS A 429 -26.60 24.03 11.04
N ARG A 430 -26.64 25.12 10.26
CA ARG A 430 -26.29 26.48 10.75
C ARG A 430 -27.27 27.02 11.78
N HIS A 431 -28.49 26.46 11.88
CA HIS A 431 -29.51 26.89 12.81
C HIS A 431 -29.34 26.28 14.21
N CYS A 432 -29.19 24.94 14.30
CA CYS A 432 -29.11 24.24 15.59
C CYS A 432 -27.74 23.62 15.90
N GLY A 433 -26.78 23.68 14.97
CA GLY A 433 -25.47 23.08 15.15
C GLY A 433 -25.43 21.55 14.98
N HIS A 434 -26.54 20.90 14.60
CA HIS A 434 -26.59 19.45 14.37
C HIS A 434 -25.53 19.04 13.33
N ARG A 435 -24.74 18.03 13.68
CA ARG A 435 -23.63 17.52 12.85
C ARG A 435 -24.04 16.19 12.22
N PHE A 436 -23.90 16.08 10.89
CA PHE A 436 -24.28 14.88 10.16
C PHE A 436 -23.23 13.79 10.34
N GLN A 437 -23.61 12.75 11.07
CA GLN A 437 -22.82 11.55 11.26
C GLN A 437 -23.23 10.45 10.29
N CYS A 438 -22.27 9.65 9.85
CA CYS A 438 -22.54 8.49 9.03
C CYS A 438 -23.33 7.44 9.81
N PRO A 439 -24.44 6.89 9.27
CA PRO A 439 -25.20 5.83 9.94
C PRO A 439 -24.42 4.52 10.09
N ASN A 440 -23.42 4.26 9.25
CA ASN A 440 -22.59 3.05 9.29
C ASN A 440 -21.33 3.20 10.15
N CYS A 441 -20.90 4.43 10.41
CA CYS A 441 -19.76 4.75 11.27
C CYS A 441 -19.99 6.14 11.86
N THR A 442 -19.29 6.52 12.93
CA THR A 442 -19.45 7.82 13.57
C THR A 442 -18.61 8.94 12.95
N ALA A 443 -18.01 8.68 11.78
CA ALA A 443 -17.33 9.72 11.02
C ALA A 443 -18.32 10.75 10.50
N TRP A 444 -17.83 11.99 10.37
CA TRP A 444 -18.64 13.09 9.83
C TRP A 444 -18.88 12.87 8.34
N MET A 445 -20.10 13.11 7.88
CA MET A 445 -20.44 13.10 6.46
C MET A 445 -20.07 14.41 5.78
N VAL A 446 -19.55 14.31 4.57
CA VAL A 446 -19.11 15.43 3.73
C VAL A 446 -20.11 15.64 2.62
N GLU A 447 -20.54 16.87 2.41
CA GLU A 447 -21.34 17.24 1.27
C GLU A 447 -20.47 17.44 0.02
N HIS A 448 -20.72 16.65 -1.01
CA HIS A 448 -20.16 16.81 -2.35
C HIS A 448 -21.18 17.55 -3.22
N ARG A 449 -21.15 18.87 -3.23
CA ARG A 449 -22.15 19.73 -3.91
C ARG A 449 -22.25 19.42 -5.41
N LEU A 450 -21.11 19.20 -6.09
CA LEU A 450 -21.09 18.86 -7.53
C LEU A 450 -21.82 17.57 -7.86
N MET A 451 -21.93 16.66 -6.89
CA MET A 451 -22.58 15.35 -7.05
C MET A 451 -23.90 15.25 -6.28
N ALA A 452 -24.35 16.35 -5.62
CA ALA A 452 -25.54 16.43 -4.79
C ALA A 452 -25.69 15.25 -3.81
N ARG A 453 -24.61 14.90 -3.09
CA ARG A 453 -24.59 13.77 -2.15
C ARG A 453 -23.80 14.08 -0.88
N LEU A 454 -24.21 13.45 0.23
CA LEU A 454 -23.39 13.30 1.43
C LEU A 454 -22.60 11.98 1.33
N ALA A 455 -21.30 12.02 1.52
CA ALA A 455 -20.44 10.84 1.49
C ALA A 455 -19.64 10.72 2.79
N CYS A 456 -19.50 9.51 3.27
CA CYS A 456 -18.59 9.15 4.34
C CYS A 456 -17.26 8.70 3.74
N HIS A 457 -16.21 9.51 3.88
CA HIS A 457 -14.88 9.17 3.38
C HIS A 457 -14.19 8.02 4.12
N HIS A 458 -14.78 7.56 5.25
CA HIS A 458 -14.21 6.47 6.02
C HIS A 458 -14.75 5.09 5.59
N CYS A 459 -16.08 4.95 5.46
CA CYS A 459 -16.70 3.65 5.14
C CYS A 459 -17.33 3.60 3.73
N GLY A 460 -17.26 4.69 2.96
CA GLY A 460 -17.83 4.77 1.61
C GLY A 460 -19.35 4.87 1.55
N HIS A 461 -20.05 5.04 2.70
CA HIS A 461 -21.50 5.22 2.71
C HIS A 461 -21.87 6.53 2.02
N VAL A 462 -22.87 6.48 1.14
CA VAL A 462 -23.38 7.62 0.37
C VAL A 462 -24.88 7.75 0.57
N MET A 463 -25.35 8.99 0.79
CA MET A 463 -26.77 9.29 0.86
C MET A 463 -27.06 10.67 0.23
N PRO A 464 -28.27 10.93 -0.26
CA PRO A 464 -28.65 12.28 -0.71
C PRO A 464 -28.66 13.24 0.49
N PRO A 465 -28.30 14.54 0.29
CA PRO A 465 -28.44 15.53 1.34
C PRO A 465 -29.93 15.70 1.70
N PRO A 466 -30.28 15.67 2.99
CA PRO A 466 -31.66 15.91 3.40
C PRO A 466 -32.05 17.36 3.11
N LYS A 467 -33.29 17.59 2.71
CA LYS A 467 -33.80 18.94 2.43
C LYS A 467 -33.95 19.80 3.70
N ALA A 468 -34.21 19.16 4.81
CA ALA A 468 -34.35 19.81 6.11
C ALA A 468 -33.46 19.14 7.15
N CYS A 469 -33.04 19.88 8.17
CA CYS A 469 -32.28 19.33 9.28
C CYS A 469 -33.10 18.28 10.05
N PRO A 470 -32.59 17.07 10.28
CA PRO A 470 -33.33 16.03 11.00
C PRO A 470 -33.57 16.36 12.49
N GLU A 471 -32.80 17.28 13.07
CA GLU A 471 -32.92 17.66 14.47
C GLU A 471 -33.91 18.83 14.70
N CYS A 472 -33.79 19.90 13.90
CA CYS A 472 -34.62 21.10 14.10
C CYS A 472 -35.65 21.37 13.01
N GLY A 473 -35.67 20.58 11.92
CA GLY A 473 -36.60 20.72 10.81
C GLY A 473 -36.32 21.88 9.85
N GLU A 474 -35.31 22.72 10.10
CA GLU A 474 -35.01 23.89 9.27
C GLU A 474 -34.54 23.46 7.87
N GLU A 475 -35.20 24.03 6.83
CA GLU A 475 -34.83 23.76 5.43
C GLU A 475 -33.63 24.60 5.01
N ASP A 476 -32.86 24.09 4.03
CA ASP A 476 -31.67 24.73 3.45
C ASP A 476 -30.64 25.23 4.49
N SER A 477 -30.67 24.63 5.67
CA SER A 477 -29.81 25.02 6.80
C SER A 477 -28.45 24.33 6.82
N LEU A 478 -28.19 23.39 5.89
CA LEU A 478 -26.99 22.60 5.87
C LEU A 478 -25.82 23.40 5.31
N VAL A 479 -24.73 23.44 6.07
CA VAL A 479 -23.50 24.11 5.66
C VAL A 479 -22.31 23.18 5.94
N ALA A 480 -21.36 23.17 5.03
CA ALA A 480 -20.07 22.51 5.26
C ALA A 480 -19.17 23.43 6.13
N CYS A 481 -18.59 22.91 7.18
CA CYS A 481 -17.67 23.64 8.07
C CYS A 481 -16.23 23.19 7.88
N GLY A 482 -15.28 24.12 7.91
CA GLY A 482 -13.85 23.93 7.71
C GLY A 482 -13.39 24.20 6.26
N PRO A 483 -12.09 24.41 6.04
CA PRO A 483 -11.52 24.62 4.70
C PRO A 483 -11.55 23.29 3.93
N GLY A 484 -12.67 23.01 3.26
CA GLY A 484 -12.73 21.90 2.30
C GLY A 484 -12.11 22.30 0.96
N VAL A 485 -11.62 21.33 0.20
CA VAL A 485 -11.05 21.56 -1.15
C VAL A 485 -12.00 22.36 -2.03
N GLU A 486 -13.30 22.06 -1.95
CA GLU A 486 -14.34 22.74 -2.72
C GLU A 486 -14.49 24.22 -2.31
N ARG A 487 -14.40 24.55 -1.01
CA ARG A 487 -14.46 25.93 -0.54
C ARG A 487 -13.26 26.77 -0.94
N ILE A 488 -12.08 26.15 -0.90
CA ILE A 488 -10.88 26.80 -1.41
C ILE A 488 -11.01 27.02 -2.91
N ALA A 489 -11.57 26.05 -3.64
CA ALA A 489 -11.83 26.19 -5.08
C ALA A 489 -12.82 27.31 -5.38
N ASP A 490 -13.92 27.42 -4.62
CA ASP A 490 -14.90 28.50 -4.75
C ASP A 490 -14.26 29.86 -4.46
N GLU A 491 -13.40 29.94 -3.43
CA GLU A 491 -12.69 31.17 -3.08
C GLU A 491 -11.68 31.58 -4.18
N VAL A 492 -10.89 30.63 -4.68
CA VAL A 492 -9.92 30.85 -5.76
C VAL A 492 -10.62 31.26 -7.06
N ALA A 493 -11.75 30.61 -7.41
CA ALA A 493 -12.53 30.97 -8.60
C ALA A 493 -13.15 32.38 -8.50
N ALA A 494 -13.53 32.79 -7.29
CA ALA A 494 -14.03 34.15 -7.06
C ALA A 494 -12.91 35.21 -7.11
N LEU A 495 -11.69 34.86 -6.69
CA LEU A 495 -10.53 35.77 -6.72
C LEU A 495 -9.90 35.86 -8.12
N PHE A 496 -9.85 34.74 -8.84
CA PHE A 496 -9.20 34.59 -10.14
C PHE A 496 -10.13 33.95 -11.17
N PRO A 497 -11.13 34.70 -11.69
CA PRO A 497 -12.18 34.14 -12.58
C PRO A 497 -11.62 33.57 -13.90
N GLU A 498 -10.48 34.06 -14.36
CA GLU A 498 -9.84 33.62 -15.61
C GLU A 498 -8.88 32.43 -15.40
N ALA A 499 -8.57 32.05 -14.15
CA ALA A 499 -7.65 30.97 -13.87
C ALA A 499 -8.30 29.60 -14.12
N ARG A 500 -7.52 28.70 -14.75
CA ARG A 500 -7.93 27.31 -14.98
C ARG A 500 -7.61 26.50 -13.74
N ILE A 501 -8.65 26.13 -12.98
CA ILE A 501 -8.52 25.47 -11.68
C ILE A 501 -8.78 23.98 -11.84
N ALA A 502 -7.96 23.15 -11.22
CA ALA A 502 -8.16 21.71 -11.10
C ALA A 502 -8.25 21.27 -9.62
N ILE A 503 -9.26 20.47 -9.30
CA ILE A 503 -9.42 19.85 -7.98
C ILE A 503 -8.93 18.41 -8.04
N VAL A 504 -7.95 18.08 -7.17
CA VAL A 504 -7.29 16.77 -7.12
C VAL A 504 -7.49 16.11 -5.77
N THR A 505 -8.45 15.19 -5.73
CA THR A 505 -8.80 14.38 -4.56
C THR A 505 -8.96 12.92 -4.96
N SER A 506 -9.09 12.01 -3.98
CA SER A 506 -9.42 10.59 -4.25
C SER A 506 -10.71 10.40 -5.04
N ASP A 507 -11.63 11.36 -4.95
CA ASP A 507 -12.94 11.30 -5.62
C ASP A 507 -12.89 11.84 -7.05
N THR A 508 -11.96 12.74 -7.36
CA THR A 508 -11.80 13.30 -8.70
C THR A 508 -10.83 12.47 -9.56
N ILE A 509 -9.81 11.88 -8.94
CA ILE A 509 -8.85 10.98 -9.60
C ILE A 509 -9.05 9.55 -9.07
N TRP A 510 -10.12 8.92 -9.52
CA TRP A 510 -10.51 7.58 -9.10
C TRP A 510 -10.01 6.45 -10.01
N SER A 511 -9.33 6.78 -11.10
CA SER A 511 -8.78 5.77 -12.04
C SER A 511 -7.41 6.17 -12.60
N PRO A 512 -6.58 5.22 -13.02
CA PRO A 512 -5.30 5.50 -13.68
C PRO A 512 -5.43 6.39 -14.92
N ALA A 513 -6.50 6.24 -15.70
CA ALA A 513 -6.77 7.06 -16.88
C ALA A 513 -6.99 8.54 -16.51
N ARG A 514 -7.73 8.83 -15.44
CA ARG A 514 -7.92 10.19 -14.94
C ARG A 514 -6.62 10.81 -14.40
N ALA A 515 -5.78 10.00 -13.76
CA ALA A 515 -4.48 10.44 -13.32
C ALA A 515 -3.57 10.81 -14.50
N ALA A 516 -3.56 10.00 -15.56
CA ALA A 516 -2.80 10.27 -16.78
C ALA A 516 -3.30 11.52 -17.49
N GLU A 517 -4.64 11.72 -17.57
CA GLU A 517 -5.24 12.94 -18.14
C GLU A 517 -4.81 14.19 -17.37
N PHE A 518 -4.88 14.15 -16.03
CA PHE A 518 -4.42 15.26 -15.19
C PHE A 518 -2.94 15.60 -15.41
N VAL A 519 -2.09 14.59 -15.48
CA VAL A 519 -0.65 14.80 -15.74
C VAL A 519 -0.43 15.46 -17.10
N ALA A 520 -1.09 14.95 -18.14
CA ALA A 520 -0.99 15.54 -19.48
C ALA A 520 -1.45 17.01 -19.52
N GLN A 521 -2.51 17.36 -18.79
CA GLN A 521 -2.99 18.73 -18.66
C GLN A 521 -1.99 19.64 -17.93
N MET A 522 -1.35 19.14 -16.86
CA MET A 522 -0.31 19.86 -16.14
C MET A 522 0.93 20.11 -17.01
N GLU A 523 1.40 19.09 -17.72
CA GLU A 523 2.55 19.19 -18.64
C GLU A 523 2.27 20.13 -19.81
N ALA A 524 1.04 20.17 -20.31
CA ALA A 524 0.59 21.07 -21.36
C ALA A 524 0.31 22.51 -20.87
N ASN A 525 0.56 22.82 -19.58
CA ASN A 525 0.18 24.10 -18.96
C ASN A 525 -1.31 24.45 -19.16
N ALA A 526 -2.20 23.45 -19.19
CA ALA A 526 -3.63 23.64 -19.31
C ALA A 526 -4.32 23.95 -17.98
N ILE A 527 -3.59 23.87 -16.86
CA ILE A 527 -4.04 24.15 -15.49
C ILE A 527 -3.12 25.21 -14.88
N ASP A 528 -3.68 26.22 -14.25
CA ASP A 528 -2.95 27.30 -13.59
C ASP A 528 -2.85 27.07 -12.08
N ILE A 529 -3.96 26.66 -11.45
CA ILE A 529 -4.00 26.42 -10.01
C ILE A 529 -4.57 25.03 -9.75
N VAL A 530 -3.78 24.22 -9.05
CA VAL A 530 -4.21 22.91 -8.54
C VAL A 530 -4.60 23.06 -7.07
N ILE A 531 -5.75 22.51 -6.67
CA ILE A 531 -6.19 22.47 -5.28
C ILE A 531 -6.35 21.00 -4.90
N GLY A 532 -5.62 20.55 -3.89
CA GLY A 532 -5.66 19.13 -3.59
C GLY A 532 -5.12 18.72 -2.24
N THR A 533 -5.24 17.41 -2.00
CA THR A 533 -4.72 16.73 -0.81
C THR A 533 -3.54 15.83 -1.19
N GLN A 534 -3.23 14.81 -0.43
CA GLN A 534 -2.08 13.93 -0.58
C GLN A 534 -1.84 13.34 -1.99
N LEU A 535 -2.86 13.25 -2.83
CA LEU A 535 -2.71 12.66 -4.16
C LEU A 535 -1.73 13.44 -5.04
N VAL A 536 -1.68 14.77 -4.88
CA VAL A 536 -0.80 15.67 -5.66
C VAL A 536 0.67 15.54 -5.25
N THR A 537 0.92 14.95 -4.07
CA THR A 537 2.28 14.86 -3.52
C THR A 537 3.09 13.70 -4.11
N LYS A 538 2.50 12.81 -4.92
CA LYS A 538 3.12 11.52 -5.28
C LYS A 538 3.46 11.40 -6.76
N GLY A 539 4.72 11.03 -7.06
CA GLY A 539 5.17 10.44 -8.32
C GLY A 539 5.33 11.35 -9.55
N TYR A 540 4.77 12.55 -9.58
CA TYR A 540 4.75 13.39 -10.76
C TYR A 540 5.79 14.51 -10.73
N HIS A 541 6.26 14.91 -11.91
CA HIS A 541 7.18 16.02 -12.12
C HIS A 541 6.49 17.11 -12.95
N PHE A 542 6.33 18.30 -12.35
CA PHE A 542 5.71 19.44 -13.00
C PHE A 542 6.71 20.60 -13.06
N PRO A 543 7.42 20.79 -14.18
CA PRO A 543 8.51 21.80 -14.28
C PRO A 543 8.03 23.23 -14.04
N ASN A 544 6.77 23.54 -14.39
CA ASN A 544 6.19 24.87 -14.26
C ASN A 544 5.49 25.13 -12.93
N LEU A 545 5.48 24.15 -12.01
CA LEU A 545 4.93 24.30 -10.65
C LEU A 545 5.99 24.97 -9.76
N THR A 546 5.81 26.28 -9.51
CA THR A 546 6.77 27.11 -8.80
C THR A 546 6.28 27.60 -7.44
N LEU A 547 4.96 27.56 -7.20
CA LEU A 547 4.37 28.00 -5.95
C LEU A 547 3.56 26.87 -5.30
N VAL A 548 3.80 26.63 -4.00
CA VAL A 548 2.98 25.77 -3.15
C VAL A 548 2.48 26.57 -1.96
N GLY A 549 1.17 26.63 -1.78
CA GLY A 549 0.51 27.17 -0.59
C GLY A 549 -0.07 26.06 0.29
N VAL A 550 0.41 25.90 1.51
CA VAL A 550 -0.20 25.03 2.53
C VAL A 550 -1.27 25.86 3.25
N VAL A 551 -2.54 25.52 3.02
CA VAL A 551 -3.66 26.38 3.44
C VAL A 551 -3.88 26.35 4.95
N ASP A 552 -3.61 25.22 5.60
CA ASP A 552 -3.74 25.07 7.06
C ASP A 552 -2.79 23.99 7.55
N ALA A 553 -1.68 24.41 8.15
CA ALA A 553 -0.69 23.49 8.71
C ALA A 553 -1.10 22.95 10.10
N ASP A 554 -1.90 23.72 10.85
CA ASP A 554 -2.26 23.41 12.23
C ASP A 554 -3.24 22.25 12.33
N LEU A 555 -4.09 22.04 11.30
CA LEU A 555 -5.01 20.90 11.23
C LEU A 555 -4.29 19.55 11.36
N GLY A 556 -3.06 19.44 10.84
CA GLY A 556 -2.25 18.24 10.97
C GLY A 556 -1.67 18.04 12.37
N LEU A 557 -1.50 19.11 13.14
CA LEU A 557 -0.87 19.12 14.47
C LEU A 557 -1.91 18.99 15.60
N ALA A 558 -3.16 19.34 15.33
CA ALA A 558 -4.25 19.25 16.29
C ALA A 558 -4.79 17.81 16.39
N GLY A 559 -5.16 17.35 17.60
CA GLY A 559 -6.00 16.16 17.73
C GLY A 559 -5.43 14.96 18.47
N GLY A 560 -4.29 15.05 19.16
CA GLY A 560 -3.81 13.99 20.06
C GLY A 560 -3.31 12.72 19.33
N ASP A 561 -3.00 12.80 18.04
CA ASP A 561 -2.25 11.76 17.34
C ASP A 561 -0.78 11.85 17.72
N LEU A 562 -0.26 10.79 18.31
CA LEU A 562 1.14 10.70 18.76
C LEU A 562 2.17 10.89 17.63
N ARG A 563 1.75 10.78 16.38
CA ARG A 563 2.60 10.98 15.19
C ARG A 563 2.27 12.25 14.42
N ALA A 564 1.47 13.15 14.99
CA ALA A 564 1.00 14.35 14.31
C ALA A 564 2.16 15.20 13.78
N ALA A 565 3.16 15.48 14.63
CA ALA A 565 4.33 16.26 14.29
C ALA A 565 5.15 15.63 13.14
N GLU A 566 5.50 14.35 13.28
CA GLU A 566 6.23 13.60 12.26
C GLU A 566 5.50 13.59 10.92
N ARG A 567 4.19 13.33 10.94
CA ARG A 567 3.38 13.28 9.70
C ARG A 567 3.24 14.63 9.02
N SER A 568 3.00 15.68 9.80
CA SER A 568 2.90 17.04 9.27
C SER A 568 4.22 17.47 8.64
N PHE A 569 5.34 17.20 9.31
CA PHE A 569 6.67 17.43 8.76
C PHE A 569 6.86 16.69 7.41
N GLN A 570 6.62 15.38 7.40
CA GLN A 570 6.76 14.55 6.22
C GLN A 570 5.90 15.03 5.03
N GLN A 571 4.64 15.35 5.29
CA GLN A 571 3.70 15.77 4.25
C GLN A 571 4.05 17.14 3.68
N ILE A 572 4.37 18.11 4.54
CA ILE A 572 4.74 19.47 4.08
C ILE A 572 6.08 19.42 3.33
N GLN A 573 7.05 18.68 3.83
CA GLN A 573 8.34 18.48 3.15
C GLN A 573 8.18 17.82 1.77
N GLN A 574 7.30 16.83 1.66
CA GLN A 574 7.01 16.16 0.38
C GLN A 574 6.36 17.11 -0.63
N VAL A 575 5.35 17.87 -0.19
CA VAL A 575 4.65 18.80 -1.07
C VAL A 575 5.54 19.98 -1.44
N ALA A 576 6.36 20.46 -0.50
CA ALA A 576 7.37 21.46 -0.75
C ALA A 576 8.36 21.00 -1.85
N GLY A 577 8.77 19.74 -1.77
CA GLY A 577 9.62 19.10 -2.78
C GLY A 577 9.02 19.06 -4.19
N ARG A 578 7.77 19.44 -4.41
CA ARG A 578 7.16 19.55 -5.75
C ARG A 578 7.44 20.87 -6.43
N ALA A 579 7.64 21.95 -5.67
CA ALA A 579 7.94 23.26 -6.22
C ALA A 579 9.38 23.33 -6.76
N GLY A 580 9.56 23.97 -7.91
CA GLY A 580 10.89 24.30 -8.44
C GLY A 580 11.72 23.07 -8.83
N ARG A 581 11.15 22.14 -9.58
CA ARG A 581 11.86 20.95 -10.09
C ARG A 581 12.52 21.15 -11.46
N GLY A 582 12.32 22.31 -12.08
CA GLY A 582 12.98 22.73 -13.31
C GLY A 582 14.03 23.81 -13.03
N ASP A 583 14.31 24.62 -14.02
CA ASP A 583 15.26 25.75 -13.94
C ASP A 583 14.74 26.93 -13.09
N LYS A 584 13.46 26.89 -12.69
CA LYS A 584 12.80 27.94 -11.92
C LYS A 584 12.87 27.62 -10.42
N SER A 585 13.16 28.64 -9.60
CA SER A 585 13.16 28.48 -8.14
C SER A 585 11.74 28.30 -7.59
N GLY A 586 11.58 27.32 -6.69
CA GLY A 586 10.31 27.06 -6.02
C GLY A 586 10.13 27.88 -4.76
N ARG A 587 8.87 28.24 -4.46
CA ARG A 587 8.45 28.93 -3.22
C ARG A 587 7.34 28.14 -2.55
N VAL A 588 7.41 28.08 -1.22
CA VAL A 588 6.40 27.40 -0.40
C VAL A 588 5.94 28.33 0.71
N LEU A 589 4.64 28.56 0.78
CA LEU A 589 4.02 29.39 1.80
C LEU A 589 3.16 28.49 2.71
N VAL A 590 3.39 28.56 4.02
CA VAL A 590 2.71 27.72 5.00
C VAL A 590 1.89 28.59 5.93
N GLN A 591 0.56 28.56 5.79
CA GLN A 591 -0.34 29.27 6.69
C GLN A 591 -0.45 28.52 8.02
N THR A 592 -0.22 29.24 9.13
CA THR A 592 -0.28 28.70 10.50
C THR A 592 -0.62 29.79 11.52
N HIS A 593 -1.27 29.43 12.62
CA HIS A 593 -1.46 30.30 13.78
C HIS A 593 -0.30 30.23 14.78
N ASP A 594 0.60 29.24 14.63
CA ASP A 594 1.75 29.03 15.48
C ASP A 594 3.04 28.85 14.64
N PRO A 595 3.63 29.96 14.15
CA PRO A 595 4.89 29.91 13.38
C PRO A 595 6.08 29.35 14.17
N GLU A 596 6.02 29.45 15.50
CA GLU A 596 7.07 28.97 16.41
C GLU A 596 6.95 27.47 16.74
N ALA A 597 5.87 26.81 16.30
CA ALA A 597 5.74 25.36 16.46
C ALA A 597 6.98 24.64 15.93
N PRO A 598 7.59 23.69 16.67
CA PRO A 598 8.86 23.05 16.30
C PRO A 598 8.88 22.49 14.87
N VAL A 599 7.74 21.94 14.41
CA VAL A 599 7.58 21.42 13.06
C VAL A 599 7.69 22.54 12.01
N ILE A 600 7.03 23.67 12.26
CA ILE A 600 7.00 24.81 11.32
C ILE A 600 8.37 25.50 11.30
N ALA A 601 8.96 25.73 12.48
CA ALA A 601 10.28 26.34 12.61
C ALA A 601 11.36 25.51 11.88
N ALA A 602 11.33 24.18 12.02
CA ALA A 602 12.24 23.28 11.34
C ALA A 602 12.04 23.26 9.81
N LEU A 603 10.80 23.32 9.34
CA LEU A 603 10.50 23.41 7.88
C LEU A 603 11.01 24.72 7.29
N VAL A 604 10.81 25.85 7.98
CA VAL A 604 11.22 27.19 7.52
C VAL A 604 12.74 27.34 7.52
N SER A 605 13.42 26.85 8.58
CA SER A 605 14.88 26.88 8.66
C SER A 605 15.59 25.85 7.79
N GLY A 606 14.86 24.82 7.32
CA GLY A 606 15.44 23.67 6.61
C GLY A 606 16.21 22.72 7.54
N ASP A 607 16.06 22.85 8.87
CA ASP A 607 16.75 22.03 9.87
C ASP A 607 16.01 20.71 10.13
N SER A 608 16.01 19.82 9.14
CA SER A 608 15.47 18.47 9.30
C SER A 608 16.15 17.66 10.41
N PRO A 609 17.50 17.68 10.57
CA PRO A 609 18.15 16.99 11.67
C PRO A 609 17.70 17.48 13.05
N GLY A 610 17.54 18.80 13.23
CA GLY A 610 17.04 19.37 14.47
C GLY A 610 15.62 18.91 14.81
N PHE A 611 14.73 18.83 13.81
CA PHE A 611 13.41 18.27 13.99
C PHE A 611 13.44 16.81 14.45
N TYR A 612 14.23 15.96 13.77
CA TYR A 612 14.34 14.55 14.13
C TYR A 612 14.91 14.36 15.55
N SER A 613 15.89 15.16 15.93
CA SER A 613 16.47 15.13 17.28
C SER A 613 15.44 15.48 18.36
N ALA A 614 14.72 16.59 18.18
CA ALA A 614 13.70 17.06 19.12
C ALA A 614 12.53 16.07 19.25
N GLU A 615 12.02 15.56 18.13
CA GLU A 615 10.93 14.58 18.14
C GLU A 615 11.37 13.24 18.78
N THR A 616 12.59 12.80 18.50
CA THR A 616 13.17 11.58 19.09
C THR A 616 13.30 11.73 20.62
N GLU A 617 13.74 12.87 21.11
CA GLU A 617 13.85 13.16 22.53
C GLU A 617 12.47 13.19 23.20
N ALA A 618 11.51 13.90 22.62
CA ALA A 618 10.13 13.93 23.12
C ALA A 618 9.50 12.53 23.23
N ARG A 619 9.75 11.66 22.24
CA ARG A 619 9.29 10.26 22.29
C ARG A 619 10.02 9.42 23.34
N ARG A 620 11.30 9.69 23.57
CA ARG A 620 12.08 9.01 24.61
C ARG A 620 11.53 9.35 25.99
N ASP A 621 11.29 10.64 26.26
CA ASP A 621 10.77 11.12 27.55
C ASP A 621 9.36 10.58 27.82
N ALA A 622 8.53 10.48 26.78
CA ALA A 622 7.18 9.91 26.86
C ALA A 622 7.15 8.37 26.80
N ALA A 623 8.31 7.69 26.70
CA ALA A 623 8.43 6.25 26.45
C ALA A 623 7.58 5.75 25.25
N MET A 624 7.44 6.57 24.21
CA MET A 624 6.71 6.23 22.98
C MET A 624 7.60 5.47 21.99
N PRO A 625 7.03 4.75 21.00
CA PRO A 625 7.84 4.09 19.99
C PRO A 625 8.80 5.08 19.28
N PRO A 626 10.08 4.72 19.10
CA PRO A 626 10.70 3.39 19.28
C PRO A 626 11.20 3.05 20.68
N PHE A 627 11.00 3.88 21.69
CA PHE A 627 11.52 3.69 23.06
C PHE A 627 10.58 2.90 23.97
N GLY A 628 9.30 2.87 23.67
CA GLY A 628 8.28 2.02 24.26
C GLY A 628 7.57 1.17 23.22
N ARG A 629 6.53 0.49 23.65
CA ARG A 629 5.63 -0.31 22.81
C ARG A 629 4.19 0.13 22.97
N LEU A 630 3.42 0.07 21.92
CA LEU A 630 1.99 0.36 21.93
C LEU A 630 1.23 -0.81 21.33
N ALA A 631 0.07 -1.12 21.91
CA ALA A 631 -0.91 -2.00 21.29
C ALA A 631 -2.32 -1.48 21.57
N ALA A 632 -3.20 -1.58 20.59
CA ALA A 632 -4.59 -1.21 20.73
C ALA A 632 -5.48 -2.46 20.69
N ILE A 633 -6.27 -2.69 21.73
CA ILE A 633 -7.28 -3.76 21.77
C ILE A 633 -8.61 -3.14 21.38
N VAL A 634 -9.17 -3.56 20.25
CA VAL A 634 -10.43 -3.04 19.72
C VAL A 634 -11.51 -4.11 19.84
N VAL A 635 -12.54 -3.79 20.61
CA VAL A 635 -13.73 -4.63 20.81
C VAL A 635 -14.86 -4.09 19.97
N SER A 636 -15.45 -4.89 19.10
CA SER A 636 -16.54 -4.46 18.22
C SER A 636 -17.72 -5.44 18.23
N ALA A 637 -18.94 -4.89 18.30
CA ALA A 637 -20.20 -5.63 18.24
C ALA A 637 -21.28 -4.79 17.52
N GLU A 638 -22.34 -5.45 17.04
CA GLU A 638 -23.51 -4.77 16.49
C GLU A 638 -24.30 -4.03 17.57
N ASP A 639 -24.33 -4.60 18.78
CA ASP A 639 -24.91 -3.97 19.97
C ASP A 639 -23.84 -3.16 20.72
N SER A 640 -24.13 -1.87 20.93
CA SER A 640 -23.28 -0.93 21.69
C SER A 640 -23.09 -1.37 23.15
N SER A 641 -24.12 -1.94 23.79
CA SER A 641 -24.06 -2.38 25.18
C SER A 641 -23.17 -3.60 25.34
N GLU A 642 -23.22 -4.55 24.39
CA GLU A 642 -22.38 -5.73 24.34
C GLU A 642 -20.91 -5.36 24.14
N ALA A 643 -20.61 -4.45 23.18
CA ALA A 643 -19.26 -3.94 22.95
C ALA A 643 -18.67 -3.30 24.22
N LYS A 644 -19.44 -2.44 24.91
CA LYS A 644 -19.04 -1.79 26.16
C LYS A 644 -18.82 -2.78 27.29
N THR A 645 -19.70 -3.79 27.42
CA THR A 645 -19.63 -4.80 28.48
C THR A 645 -18.38 -5.64 28.36
N ILE A 646 -18.10 -6.16 27.15
CA ILE A 646 -16.89 -6.95 26.91
C ILE A 646 -15.62 -6.10 27.06
N ALA A 647 -15.61 -4.88 26.53
CA ALA A 647 -14.47 -3.98 26.67
C ALA A 647 -14.15 -3.66 28.15
N ARG A 648 -15.18 -3.43 28.99
CA ARG A 648 -15.01 -3.26 30.45
C ARG A 648 -14.52 -4.55 31.14
N ARG A 649 -14.99 -5.71 30.71
CA ARG A 649 -14.52 -7.00 31.23
C ARG A 649 -13.05 -7.18 30.91
N ILE A 650 -12.62 -6.93 29.67
CA ILE A 650 -11.22 -6.96 29.26
C ILE A 650 -10.40 -5.96 30.12
N GLY A 651 -10.86 -4.71 30.25
CA GLY A 651 -10.15 -3.72 31.04
C GLY A 651 -10.00 -4.04 32.52
N ARG A 652 -11.03 -4.69 33.15
CA ARG A 652 -10.96 -5.12 34.55
C ARG A 652 -10.03 -6.33 34.77
N ALA A 653 -9.89 -7.16 33.75
CA ALA A 653 -8.99 -8.32 33.77
C ALA A 653 -7.56 -7.96 33.33
N ALA A 654 -7.26 -6.67 33.12
CA ALA A 654 -5.91 -6.25 32.73
C ALA A 654 -4.88 -6.67 33.77
N PRO A 655 -3.82 -7.38 33.39
CA PRO A 655 -2.81 -7.84 34.33
C PRO A 655 -1.98 -6.65 34.86
N ALA A 656 -1.66 -6.69 36.16
CA ALA A 656 -0.76 -5.73 36.79
C ALA A 656 0.69 -6.15 36.52
N VAL A 657 1.27 -5.68 35.42
CA VAL A 657 2.65 -5.96 35.02
C VAL A 657 3.48 -4.67 35.16
N GLU A 658 4.64 -4.78 35.79
CA GLU A 658 5.58 -3.66 35.90
C GLU A 658 6.02 -3.18 34.51
N GLY A 659 6.02 -1.88 34.30
CA GLY A 659 6.34 -1.29 32.99
C GLY A 659 5.22 -1.34 31.96
N MET A 660 3.99 -1.68 32.35
CA MET A 660 2.81 -1.66 31.47
C MET A 660 1.67 -0.83 32.08
N ALA A 661 1.05 -0.01 31.26
CA ALA A 661 -0.15 0.75 31.59
C ALA A 661 -1.25 0.46 30.55
N VAL A 662 -2.49 0.33 31.01
CA VAL A 662 -3.67 0.12 30.15
C VAL A 662 -4.64 1.28 30.32
N PHE A 663 -4.95 1.95 29.24
CA PHE A 663 -5.86 3.09 29.20
C PHE A 663 -7.20 2.68 28.56
N GLY A 664 -8.29 3.20 29.08
CA GLY A 664 -9.65 2.88 28.61
C GLY A 664 -10.36 1.83 29.48
N PRO A 665 -11.46 1.19 28.98
CA PRO A 665 -11.99 1.30 27.62
C PRO A 665 -12.65 2.66 27.34
N ALA A 666 -12.44 3.15 26.13
CA ALA A 666 -13.07 4.34 25.59
C ALA A 666 -13.68 4.05 24.21
N PRO A 667 -14.64 4.82 23.72
CA PRO A 667 -15.05 4.73 22.34
C PRO A 667 -13.84 4.87 21.41
N ALA A 668 -13.72 3.98 20.41
CA ALA A 668 -12.67 4.13 19.41
C ALA A 668 -12.89 5.45 18.63
N PRO A 669 -11.88 6.04 18.00
CA PRO A 669 -12.00 7.28 17.22
C PRO A 669 -13.13 7.24 16.20
N LEU A 670 -13.36 6.09 15.59
CA LEU A 670 -14.59 5.76 14.87
C LEU A 670 -15.40 4.82 15.76
N ALA A 671 -16.24 5.40 16.60
CA ALA A 671 -17.04 4.66 17.59
C ALA A 671 -18.01 3.67 16.93
N MET A 672 -18.35 3.86 15.66
CA MET A 672 -19.06 2.88 14.83
C MET A 672 -18.40 2.76 13.45
N LEU A 673 -18.25 1.54 12.95
CA LEU A 673 -17.70 1.22 11.63
C LEU A 673 -18.47 0.05 11.02
N ARG A 674 -19.01 0.24 9.82
CA ARG A 674 -19.79 -0.78 9.09
C ARG A 674 -20.89 -1.40 9.95
N GLY A 675 -21.64 -0.57 10.67
CA GLY A 675 -22.74 -1.00 11.54
C GLY A 675 -22.31 -1.63 12.86
N ARG A 676 -21.01 -1.64 13.20
CA ARG A 676 -20.51 -2.20 14.45
C ARG A 676 -19.99 -1.10 15.36
N HIS A 677 -20.46 -1.11 16.62
CA HIS A 677 -19.95 -0.23 17.68
C HIS A 677 -18.58 -0.70 18.14
N ARG A 678 -17.66 0.24 18.38
CA ARG A 678 -16.27 -0.04 18.71
C ARG A 678 -15.84 0.62 20.00
N GLN A 679 -15.18 -0.14 20.86
CA GLN A 679 -14.50 0.29 22.06
C GLN A 679 -13.01 -0.03 21.92
N ARG A 680 -12.15 0.80 22.50
CA ARG A 680 -10.69 0.63 22.43
C ARG A 680 -10.08 0.70 23.82
N LEU A 681 -9.13 -0.20 24.09
CA LEU A 681 -8.15 -0.07 25.15
C LEU A 681 -6.79 0.18 24.49
N LEU A 682 -5.97 1.02 25.09
CA LEU A 682 -4.60 1.27 24.64
C LEU A 682 -3.64 0.73 25.68
N VAL A 683 -2.77 -0.18 25.28
CA VAL A 683 -1.68 -0.72 26.07
C VAL A 683 -0.41 0.05 25.75
N HIS A 684 0.22 0.63 26.74
CA HIS A 684 1.54 1.26 26.67
C HIS A 684 2.49 0.46 27.55
N ALA A 685 3.61 0.00 26.99
CA ALA A 685 4.53 -0.88 27.68
C ALA A 685 5.99 -0.47 27.45
N ALA A 686 6.83 -0.81 28.43
CA ALA A 686 8.26 -0.68 28.30
C ALA A 686 8.78 -1.56 27.15
N ARG A 687 9.82 -1.09 26.45
CA ARG A 687 10.38 -1.82 25.29
C ARG A 687 10.89 -3.23 25.63
N SER A 688 11.34 -3.44 26.85
CA SER A 688 11.84 -4.73 27.33
C SER A 688 10.75 -5.78 27.57
N LEU A 689 9.48 -5.35 27.66
CA LEU A 689 8.36 -6.25 27.91
C LEU A 689 7.91 -6.91 26.60
N ASP A 690 7.70 -8.22 26.61
CA ASP A 690 6.99 -8.93 25.55
C ASP A 690 5.49 -8.69 25.69
N VAL A 691 5.03 -7.60 25.08
CA VAL A 691 3.63 -7.18 25.17
C VAL A 691 2.70 -8.17 24.45
N GLN A 692 3.21 -8.90 23.46
CA GLN A 692 2.46 -9.90 22.72
C GLN A 692 2.07 -11.07 23.61
N ASP A 693 3.01 -11.63 24.36
CA ASP A 693 2.74 -12.74 25.28
C ASP A 693 1.76 -12.31 26.39
N VAL A 694 1.99 -11.13 26.98
CA VAL A 694 1.10 -10.60 28.01
C VAL A 694 -0.33 -10.43 27.47
N ILE A 695 -0.53 -9.88 26.27
CA ILE A 695 -1.86 -9.69 25.68
C ILE A 695 -2.49 -11.03 25.30
N ARG A 696 -1.71 -11.99 24.82
CA ARG A 696 -2.18 -13.32 24.46
C ARG A 696 -2.76 -14.05 25.68
N ASP A 697 -1.99 -14.09 26.78
CA ASP A 697 -2.40 -14.72 28.03
C ASP A 697 -3.61 -14.00 28.64
N TRP A 698 -3.56 -12.65 28.68
CA TRP A 698 -4.67 -11.86 29.19
C TRP A 698 -5.99 -12.12 28.44
N LEU A 699 -5.96 -12.19 27.11
CA LEU A 699 -7.17 -12.41 26.32
C LEU A 699 -7.63 -13.88 26.30
N ALA A 700 -6.73 -14.85 26.54
CA ALA A 700 -7.06 -16.27 26.56
C ALA A 700 -8.03 -16.65 27.71
N ASP A 701 -7.98 -15.92 28.82
CA ASP A 701 -8.81 -16.15 29.98
C ASP A 701 -10.21 -15.50 29.90
N ILE A 702 -10.53 -14.83 28.78
CA ILE A 702 -11.77 -14.07 28.65
C ILE A 702 -12.63 -14.61 27.50
N ASP A 703 -13.80 -15.16 27.87
CA ASP A 703 -14.78 -15.60 26.89
C ASP A 703 -15.65 -14.44 26.39
N TRP A 704 -15.98 -14.47 25.11
CA TRP A 704 -16.96 -13.56 24.47
C TRP A 704 -17.79 -14.32 23.43
N SER A 705 -18.98 -13.80 23.15
CA SER A 705 -19.85 -14.38 22.14
C SER A 705 -19.28 -14.27 20.73
N ALA A 706 -19.66 -15.16 19.82
CA ALA A 706 -19.28 -15.11 18.41
C ALA A 706 -19.75 -13.81 17.70
N LYS A 707 -20.66 -13.04 18.31
CA LYS A 707 -21.13 -11.74 17.80
C LYS A 707 -20.13 -10.62 18.08
N VAL A 708 -19.28 -10.77 19.10
CA VAL A 708 -18.22 -9.81 19.44
C VAL A 708 -16.94 -10.18 18.70
N ARG A 709 -16.28 -9.18 18.13
CA ARG A 709 -14.95 -9.32 17.55
C ARG A 709 -13.97 -8.53 18.40
N VAL A 710 -12.90 -9.19 18.80
CA VAL A 710 -11.74 -8.58 19.46
C VAL A 710 -10.57 -8.66 18.48
N SER A 711 -9.94 -7.53 18.23
CA SER A 711 -8.73 -7.44 17.40
C SER A 711 -7.66 -6.67 18.17
N VAL A 712 -6.42 -7.06 17.97
CA VAL A 712 -5.26 -6.40 18.55
C VAL A 712 -4.44 -5.78 17.42
N ASP A 713 -4.23 -4.48 17.51
CA ASP A 713 -3.33 -3.75 16.63
C ASP A 713 -2.03 -3.47 17.38
N VAL A 714 -0.99 -4.22 17.04
CA VAL A 714 0.35 -4.04 17.60
C VAL A 714 1.07 -2.97 16.78
N ASP A 715 1.73 -2.05 17.47
CA ASP A 715 2.33 -0.85 16.90
C ASP A 715 1.32 -0.06 16.04
N PRO A 716 0.23 0.40 16.65
CA PRO A 716 -0.80 1.16 15.94
C PRO A 716 -0.18 2.41 15.32
N TYR A 717 -0.47 2.62 14.06
CA TYR A 717 0.08 3.74 13.31
C TYR A 717 -0.82 4.97 13.34
N SER A 718 -2.11 4.80 13.52
CA SER A 718 -3.10 5.86 13.67
C SER A 718 -3.86 5.70 14.96
N PHE A 719 -4.03 6.80 15.65
CA PHE A 719 -4.80 6.88 16.90
C PHE A 719 -6.15 7.60 16.68
N LEU A 720 -6.44 7.96 15.44
CA LEU A 720 -7.67 8.61 15.00
C LEU A 720 -8.70 7.61 14.47
#